data_09264c3924e172eeb395c447fd6eb436
#
_entry.id   09264c3924e172eeb395c447fd6eb436
#
_cell.length_a   1.000
_cell.length_b   1.000
_cell.length_c   1.000
_cell.angle_alpha   90.00
_cell.angle_beta   90.00
_cell.angle_gamma   90.00
#
_symmetry.space_group_name_H-M   'P 1'
#
loop_
_entity.id
_entity.type
_entity.pdbx_description
1 polymer ?
#
loop_
_entity_poly.entity_id
_entity_poly.type
_entity_poly.pdbx_seq_one_letter_code
_entity_poly.pdbx_strand_id
1 'polypeptide(L)'
;SGRRARDELANVLATFTSSEGDRRGREAVRACVETASAWCDATEAWTRAVKTERRDARKAKAEAATATVDEATKSGEYARAVDAVRGMLAMEIAEDEDEDDRRCAVAMRESVAKRLRDFVEKELRLAVDVAEDGTRAAIDGARIARVCAHLGELGEHETRDRMAGVSATLVDRVLTRVVEEGARVDVDADGALRVRFGDARTTADDPHAAHEAFETCLRWIRDKFPSDDVAEAFGANAWERLAETCVRAWLSNHPTEREINRACAVEKVAATCAFVPPPSDGASAHAGGALGPLEAKALAAEMRETEKRRASVLERARALATMDDAVLARTSGKAGVRGVGLGVGDETSTSSGCGALDEDACTVSAAADALAAHIDDVLRDATTLDENAHRAAENLAAAAADCLDVFRACATTRRGERLKSMHASAVVFRNDCHHLANRFNASVCARRADLERRIGHAPALFWPVEPLRTLGDDVRAAANRRASEELRESLDVAGGFVRSGETRVKDTIMKSIARARRVINRVGTTSMFLLPRSVGVRDAAALASEYARRVTSEILALDDISVEESEALSEILSVAFDARGLIGAPSDARARVSPDANAATAPSDLPDDPSLVLVDAVGVDWLRASALSSMLVVPLLDLAADWRSGALSRIGFTAGDVRGFITALFAESELRASALADVAAEVAA
;
A
#
# COMPACT_ATOMS: atom_id res chain seq x y z
N SER A 1 33.38 -4.36 -59.38
CA SER A 1 34.38 -3.33 -59.84
C SER A 1 34.74 -3.49 -61.33
N GLY A 2 34.82 -4.70 -61.88
CA GLY A 2 35.20 -4.94 -63.28
C GLY A 2 34.23 -4.36 -64.32
N ARG A 3 32.91 -4.45 -64.10
CA ARG A 3 31.90 -3.85 -64.99
C ARG A 3 32.02 -2.32 -65.05
N ARG A 4 32.25 -1.67 -63.92
CA ARG A 4 32.43 -0.21 -63.85
C ARG A 4 33.69 0.25 -64.52
N ALA A 5 34.79 -0.50 -64.39
CA ALA A 5 36.05 -0.20 -65.15
C ALA A 5 35.88 -0.39 -66.66
N ARG A 6 35.13 -1.41 -67.11
CA ARG A 6 34.79 -1.63 -68.54
C ARG A 6 33.91 -0.51 -69.06
N ASP A 7 32.92 -0.04 -68.35
CA ASP A 7 32.00 1.03 -68.77
C ASP A 7 32.76 2.39 -68.80
N GLU A 8 33.69 2.65 -67.89
CA GLU A 8 34.56 3.79 -67.86
C GLU A 8 35.57 3.77 -69.06
N LEU A 9 36.16 2.58 -69.35
CA LEU A 9 37.01 2.37 -70.49
C LEU A 9 36.25 2.55 -71.86
N ALA A 10 35.01 2.08 -71.96
CA ALA A 10 34.13 2.23 -73.09
C ALA A 10 33.78 3.73 -73.30
N ASN A 11 33.55 4.48 -72.24
CA ASN A 11 33.32 5.94 -72.28
C ASN A 11 34.56 6.73 -72.74
N VAL A 12 35.74 6.33 -72.24
CA VAL A 12 37.02 6.90 -72.67
C VAL A 12 37.22 6.63 -74.15
N LEU A 13 36.97 5.41 -74.68
CA LEU A 13 37.06 5.07 -76.09
C LEU A 13 36.09 5.92 -76.95
N ALA A 14 34.84 6.09 -76.49
CA ALA A 14 33.85 6.93 -77.21
C ALA A 14 34.30 8.38 -77.30
N THR A 15 34.93 8.93 -76.27
CA THR A 15 35.46 10.29 -76.24
C THR A 15 36.70 10.46 -77.19
N PHE A 16 37.56 9.43 -77.21
CA PHE A 16 38.72 9.44 -78.13
C PHE A 16 38.34 9.23 -79.56
N THR A 17 37.28 8.52 -79.89
CA THR A 17 36.86 8.28 -81.29
C THR A 17 36.18 9.50 -81.91
N SER A 18 35.79 10.50 -81.14
CA SER A 18 35.19 11.77 -81.64
C SER A 18 36.18 12.88 -81.94
N SER A 19 37.48 12.69 -81.67
CA SER A 19 38.54 13.66 -81.96
C SER A 19 39.22 13.36 -83.29
N GLU A 20 39.23 14.35 -84.23
CA GLU A 20 39.93 14.29 -85.52
C GLU A 20 41.44 14.36 -85.30
N GLY A 21 42.16 13.26 -85.27
CA GLY A 21 43.60 13.19 -85.16
C GLY A 21 44.15 11.82 -84.74
N ASP A 22 45.09 11.32 -85.48
CA ASP A 22 45.93 10.14 -85.37
C ASP A 22 45.21 8.76 -85.33
N ARG A 23 45.13 8.19 -86.56
CA ARG A 23 44.54 6.86 -86.82
C ARG A 23 45.26 5.74 -86.04
N ARG A 24 46.58 5.82 -85.82
CA ARG A 24 47.40 4.83 -85.10
C ARG A 24 47.14 4.87 -83.61
N GLY A 25 46.91 6.04 -83.06
CA GLY A 25 46.56 6.17 -81.63
C GLY A 25 45.18 5.56 -81.33
N ARG A 26 44.20 5.70 -82.20
CA ARG A 26 42.86 5.11 -82.04
C ARG A 26 42.88 3.57 -82.11
N GLU A 27 43.69 2.99 -83.02
CA GLU A 27 43.85 1.54 -83.15
C GLU A 27 44.52 0.96 -81.89
N ALA A 28 45.52 1.62 -81.32
CA ALA A 28 46.20 1.21 -80.10
C ALA A 28 45.25 1.27 -78.85
N VAL A 29 44.49 2.35 -78.77
CA VAL A 29 43.50 2.46 -77.65
C VAL A 29 42.39 1.40 -77.79
N ARG A 30 41.88 1.12 -79.02
CA ARG A 30 40.93 0.06 -79.26
C ARG A 30 41.47 -1.33 -78.86
N ALA A 31 42.73 -1.64 -79.24
CA ALA A 31 43.37 -2.84 -78.90
C ALA A 31 43.56 -3.00 -77.36
N CYS A 32 43.90 -1.90 -76.65
CA CYS A 32 43.98 -1.89 -75.20
C CYS A 32 42.63 -2.12 -74.54
N VAL A 33 41.56 -1.53 -75.06
CA VAL A 33 40.19 -1.72 -74.53
C VAL A 33 39.71 -3.13 -74.80
N GLU A 34 39.93 -3.70 -75.99
CA GLU A 34 39.60 -5.11 -76.27
C GLU A 34 40.37 -6.07 -75.40
N THR A 35 41.67 -5.80 -75.15
CA THR A 35 42.49 -6.65 -74.21
C THR A 35 41.99 -6.53 -72.76
N ALA A 36 41.69 -5.33 -72.30
CA ALA A 36 41.15 -5.09 -70.94
C ALA A 36 39.75 -5.72 -70.75
N SER A 37 38.88 -5.63 -71.82
CA SER A 37 37.59 -6.29 -71.83
C SER A 37 37.73 -7.83 -71.70
N ALA A 38 38.58 -8.41 -72.53
CA ALA A 38 38.88 -9.85 -72.53
C ALA A 38 39.46 -10.32 -71.16
N TRP A 39 40.28 -9.45 -70.55
CA TRP A 39 40.79 -9.74 -69.18
C TRP A 39 39.70 -9.64 -68.11
N CYS A 40 38.82 -8.68 -68.16
CA CYS A 40 37.66 -8.56 -67.28
C CYS A 40 36.74 -9.78 -67.42
N ASP A 41 36.41 -10.19 -68.65
CA ASP A 41 35.54 -11.33 -68.94
C ASP A 41 36.17 -12.66 -68.43
N ALA A 42 37.51 -12.79 -68.62
CA ALA A 42 38.27 -13.95 -68.07
C ALA A 42 38.29 -13.97 -66.52
N THR A 43 38.43 -12.78 -65.90
CA THR A 43 38.39 -12.66 -64.43
C THR A 43 37.01 -12.97 -63.87
N GLU A 44 35.97 -12.50 -64.55
CA GLU A 44 34.58 -12.85 -64.15
C GLU A 44 34.31 -14.36 -64.36
N ALA A 45 34.79 -14.96 -65.44
CA ALA A 45 34.63 -16.40 -65.67
C ALA A 45 35.40 -17.20 -64.64
N TRP A 46 36.62 -16.80 -64.28
CA TRP A 46 37.40 -17.44 -63.22
C TRP A 46 36.75 -17.30 -61.86
N THR A 47 36.25 -16.11 -61.52
CA THR A 47 35.55 -15.87 -60.26
C THR A 47 34.29 -16.77 -60.15
N ARG A 48 33.53 -16.93 -61.25
CA ARG A 48 32.39 -17.83 -61.33
C ARG A 48 32.79 -19.28 -61.14
N ALA A 49 33.89 -19.71 -61.80
CA ALA A 49 34.39 -21.08 -61.69
C ALA A 49 34.81 -21.40 -60.23
N VAL A 50 35.58 -20.51 -59.58
CA VAL A 50 36.01 -20.66 -58.17
C VAL A 50 34.79 -20.72 -57.23
N LYS A 51 33.76 -19.88 -57.47
CA LYS A 51 32.51 -19.92 -56.68
C LYS A 51 31.80 -21.28 -56.85
N THR A 52 31.69 -21.77 -58.08
CA THR A 52 31.06 -23.07 -58.37
C THR A 52 31.81 -24.18 -57.74
N GLU A 53 33.15 -24.23 -57.84
CA GLU A 53 34.02 -25.23 -57.21
C GLU A 53 33.86 -25.22 -55.71
N ARG A 54 33.86 -24.06 -55.03
CA ARG A 54 33.63 -23.94 -53.61
C ARG A 54 32.27 -24.48 -53.20
N ARG A 55 31.24 -24.19 -53.97
CA ARG A 55 29.87 -24.67 -53.74
C ARG A 55 29.78 -26.19 -53.89
N ASP A 56 30.38 -26.74 -54.94
CA ASP A 56 30.36 -28.20 -55.17
C ASP A 56 31.18 -28.95 -54.12
N ALA A 57 32.33 -28.39 -53.67
CA ALA A 57 33.12 -28.95 -52.57
C ALA A 57 32.35 -28.98 -51.23
N ARG A 58 31.58 -27.88 -50.95
CA ARG A 58 30.73 -27.84 -49.78
C ARG A 58 29.57 -28.85 -49.85
N LYS A 59 28.96 -28.98 -50.99
CA LYS A 59 27.87 -29.94 -51.23
C LYS A 59 28.41 -31.38 -51.03
N ALA A 60 29.54 -31.70 -51.62
CA ALA A 60 30.17 -33.02 -51.47
C ALA A 60 30.51 -33.33 -49.99
N LYS A 61 31.03 -32.30 -49.25
CA LYS A 61 31.32 -32.42 -47.83
C LYS A 61 30.06 -32.60 -47.01
N ALA A 62 28.95 -31.92 -47.29
CA ALA A 62 27.65 -32.07 -46.65
C ALA A 62 27.05 -33.44 -46.92
N GLU A 63 27.12 -33.96 -48.15
CA GLU A 63 26.65 -35.28 -48.53
C GLU A 63 27.47 -36.37 -47.80
N ALA A 64 28.81 -36.24 -47.74
CA ALA A 64 29.65 -37.16 -47.02
C ALA A 64 29.37 -37.15 -45.49
N ALA A 65 29.18 -35.97 -44.91
CA ALA A 65 28.81 -35.84 -43.50
C ALA A 65 27.43 -36.45 -43.23
N THR A 66 26.47 -36.25 -44.11
CA THR A 66 25.12 -36.87 -44.01
C THR A 66 25.19 -38.38 -44.08
N ALA A 67 25.95 -38.92 -45.02
CA ALA A 67 26.15 -40.36 -45.13
C ALA A 67 26.85 -40.97 -43.90
N THR A 68 27.81 -40.24 -43.35
CA THR A 68 28.51 -40.64 -42.10
C THR A 68 27.57 -40.67 -40.91
N VAL A 69 26.69 -39.66 -40.78
CA VAL A 69 25.66 -39.63 -39.72
C VAL A 69 24.67 -40.80 -39.90
N ASP A 70 24.19 -41.04 -41.10
CA ASP A 70 23.27 -42.15 -41.39
C ASP A 70 23.89 -43.53 -41.12
N GLU A 71 25.18 -43.73 -41.42
CA GLU A 71 25.90 -44.96 -41.14
C GLU A 71 26.15 -45.14 -39.64
N ALA A 72 26.63 -44.08 -38.97
CA ALA A 72 26.80 -44.03 -37.53
C ALA A 72 25.51 -44.30 -36.76
N THR A 73 24.38 -43.84 -37.28
CA THR A 73 23.03 -44.11 -36.76
C THR A 73 22.69 -45.61 -36.80
N LYS A 74 23.14 -46.30 -37.82
CA LYS A 74 22.91 -47.74 -37.98
C LYS A 74 23.83 -48.59 -37.13
N SER A 75 25.07 -48.14 -36.97
CA SER A 75 26.09 -48.87 -36.20
C SER A 75 26.14 -48.52 -34.71
N GLY A 76 25.45 -47.43 -34.28
CA GLY A 76 25.50 -46.93 -32.91
C GLY A 76 26.82 -46.25 -32.55
N GLU A 77 27.57 -45.75 -33.53
CA GLU A 77 28.85 -45.05 -33.35
C GLU A 77 28.66 -43.54 -33.18
N TYR A 78 28.21 -43.12 -32.02
CA TYR A 78 27.83 -41.71 -31.74
C TYR A 78 28.96 -40.71 -31.97
N ALA A 79 30.20 -41.06 -31.56
CA ALA A 79 31.37 -40.18 -31.71
C ALA A 79 31.58 -39.80 -33.19
N ARG A 80 31.43 -40.78 -34.12
CA ARG A 80 31.60 -40.57 -35.55
C ARG A 80 30.54 -39.65 -36.17
N ALA A 81 29.29 -39.72 -35.67
CA ALA A 81 28.23 -38.83 -36.07
C ALA A 81 28.48 -37.37 -35.63
N VAL A 82 28.93 -37.22 -34.37
CA VAL A 82 29.26 -35.92 -33.80
C VAL A 82 30.43 -35.26 -34.49
N ASP A 83 31.52 -36.04 -34.79
CA ASP A 83 32.70 -35.54 -35.51
C ASP A 83 32.34 -35.07 -36.92
N ALA A 84 31.46 -35.78 -37.63
CA ALA A 84 30.98 -35.40 -38.95
C ALA A 84 30.21 -34.03 -38.88
N VAL A 85 29.34 -33.85 -37.89
CA VAL A 85 28.63 -32.58 -37.67
C VAL A 85 29.57 -31.44 -37.27
N ARG A 86 30.54 -31.70 -36.37
CA ARG A 86 31.57 -30.73 -35.98
C ARG A 86 32.38 -30.26 -37.19
N GLY A 87 32.77 -31.19 -38.08
CA GLY A 87 33.46 -30.87 -39.31
C GLY A 87 32.65 -29.96 -40.27
N MET A 88 31.31 -30.08 -40.23
CA MET A 88 30.41 -29.21 -41.00
C MET A 88 30.24 -27.82 -40.35
N LEU A 89 30.15 -27.79 -39.03
CA LEU A 89 29.97 -26.51 -38.27
C LEU A 89 31.27 -25.67 -38.33
N ALA A 90 32.44 -26.30 -38.34
CA ALA A 90 33.72 -25.62 -38.48
C ALA A 90 33.99 -25.07 -39.88
N MET A 91 33.11 -25.30 -40.87
CA MET A 91 33.33 -24.83 -42.25
C MET A 91 33.08 -23.32 -42.30
N GLU A 92 34.11 -22.56 -42.65
CA GLU A 92 34.04 -21.12 -42.79
C GLU A 92 33.13 -20.71 -43.96
N ILE A 93 32.28 -19.72 -43.73
CA ILE A 93 31.49 -18.99 -44.75
C ILE A 93 32.21 -17.65 -44.96
N ALA A 94 32.78 -17.45 -46.13
CA ALA A 94 33.55 -16.24 -46.39
C ALA A 94 32.65 -15.00 -46.47
N GLU A 95 33.13 -13.86 -45.95
CA GLU A 95 32.36 -12.60 -45.91
C GLU A 95 32.02 -12.03 -47.28
N ASP A 96 32.82 -12.40 -48.32
CA ASP A 96 32.67 -11.96 -49.69
C ASP A 96 31.70 -12.83 -50.54
N GLU A 97 31.07 -13.82 -49.92
CA GLU A 97 30.08 -14.67 -50.63
C GLU A 97 28.77 -13.95 -50.90
N ASP A 98 28.13 -14.32 -52.03
CA ASP A 98 26.82 -13.86 -52.37
C ASP A 98 25.77 -14.36 -51.37
N GLU A 99 24.71 -13.60 -51.20
CA GLU A 99 23.62 -13.93 -50.27
C GLU A 99 23.01 -15.31 -50.53
N ASP A 100 22.89 -15.73 -51.81
CA ASP A 100 22.34 -17.03 -52.18
C ASP A 100 23.30 -18.17 -51.82
N ASP A 101 24.61 -17.99 -51.96
CA ASP A 101 25.62 -18.99 -51.57
C ASP A 101 25.71 -19.14 -50.03
N ARG A 102 25.55 -18.03 -49.29
CA ARG A 102 25.43 -18.02 -47.85
C ARG A 102 24.18 -18.80 -47.38
N ARG A 103 23.03 -18.50 -48.00
CA ARG A 103 21.77 -19.25 -47.66
C ARG A 103 21.91 -20.73 -47.95
N CYS A 104 22.55 -21.10 -49.08
CA CYS A 104 22.79 -22.49 -49.41
C CYS A 104 23.73 -23.18 -48.41
N ALA A 105 24.80 -22.52 -47.97
CA ALA A 105 25.74 -23.04 -46.99
C ALA A 105 25.04 -23.22 -45.61
N VAL A 106 24.22 -22.26 -45.17
CA VAL A 106 23.41 -22.36 -43.95
C VAL A 106 22.42 -23.53 -44.04
N ALA A 107 21.70 -23.68 -45.16
CA ALA A 107 20.75 -24.78 -45.36
C ALA A 107 21.41 -26.14 -45.34
N MET A 108 22.65 -26.28 -45.88
CA MET A 108 23.42 -27.51 -45.80
C MET A 108 23.81 -27.85 -44.36
N ARG A 109 24.31 -26.87 -43.61
CA ARG A 109 24.59 -27.05 -42.16
C ARG A 109 23.36 -27.49 -41.39
N GLU A 110 22.22 -26.81 -41.60
CA GLU A 110 20.93 -27.14 -40.96
C GLU A 110 20.46 -28.54 -41.32
N SER A 111 20.62 -28.98 -42.56
CA SER A 111 20.25 -30.33 -42.99
C SER A 111 20.99 -31.42 -42.26
N VAL A 112 22.35 -31.29 -42.16
CA VAL A 112 23.20 -32.24 -41.40
C VAL A 112 22.88 -32.17 -39.91
N ALA A 113 22.69 -31.00 -39.38
CA ALA A 113 22.31 -30.76 -38.00
C ALA A 113 20.95 -31.39 -37.66
N LYS A 114 19.97 -31.34 -38.58
CA LYS A 114 18.65 -31.97 -38.42
C LYS A 114 18.79 -33.51 -38.34
N ARG A 115 19.67 -34.11 -39.15
CA ARG A 115 19.90 -35.57 -39.09
C ARG A 115 20.45 -36.02 -37.74
N LEU A 116 21.33 -35.23 -37.13
CA LEU A 116 21.83 -35.55 -35.80
C LEU A 116 20.71 -35.38 -34.76
N ARG A 117 19.85 -34.38 -34.90
CA ARG A 117 18.68 -34.23 -34.02
C ARG A 117 17.75 -35.46 -34.11
N ASP A 118 17.37 -35.84 -35.30
CA ASP A 118 16.50 -37.00 -35.53
C ASP A 118 17.11 -38.29 -34.94
N PHE A 119 18.43 -38.40 -35.03
CA PHE A 119 19.13 -39.53 -34.45
C PHE A 119 19.14 -39.52 -32.90
N VAL A 120 19.47 -38.39 -32.31
CA VAL A 120 19.41 -38.18 -30.83
C VAL A 120 18.00 -38.43 -30.31
N GLU A 121 16.98 -37.93 -30.99
CA GLU A 121 15.59 -38.14 -30.61
C GLU A 121 15.18 -39.61 -30.67
N LYS A 122 15.64 -40.36 -31.70
CA LYS A 122 15.38 -41.78 -31.81
C LYS A 122 16.03 -42.56 -30.66
N GLU A 123 17.28 -42.26 -30.33
CA GLU A 123 18.01 -42.92 -29.23
C GLU A 123 17.40 -42.61 -27.87
N LEU A 124 16.96 -41.40 -27.67
CA LEU A 124 16.25 -40.99 -26.44
C LEU A 124 14.89 -41.68 -26.32
N ARG A 125 14.15 -41.82 -27.44
CA ARG A 125 12.90 -42.60 -27.44
C ARG A 125 13.15 -44.06 -27.04
N LEU A 126 14.26 -44.64 -27.46
CA LEU A 126 14.68 -45.99 -27.08
C LEU A 126 15.22 -46.08 -25.64
N ALA A 127 15.74 -44.95 -25.10
CA ALA A 127 16.22 -44.90 -23.73
C ALA A 127 15.05 -44.75 -22.73
N VAL A 128 13.88 -44.25 -23.14
CA VAL A 128 12.72 -44.04 -22.28
C VAL A 128 11.63 -45.00 -22.70
N ASP A 129 11.54 -46.14 -22.04
CA ASP A 129 10.52 -47.18 -22.24
C ASP A 129 9.33 -46.85 -21.30
N VAL A 130 8.17 -46.58 -21.86
CA VAL A 130 6.92 -46.37 -21.13
C VAL A 130 6.02 -47.56 -21.42
N ALA A 131 5.55 -48.24 -20.38
CA ALA A 131 4.66 -49.38 -20.50
C ALA A 131 3.35 -48.99 -21.27
N GLU A 132 2.77 -49.97 -22.00
CA GLU A 132 1.57 -49.72 -22.82
C GLU A 132 0.36 -49.20 -22.02
N ASP A 133 0.28 -49.55 -20.75
CA ASP A 133 -0.74 -49.05 -19.82
C ASP A 133 -0.41 -47.63 -19.26
N GLY A 134 0.74 -47.08 -19.60
CA GLY A 134 1.21 -45.77 -19.15
C GLY A 134 1.53 -45.69 -17.66
N THR A 135 1.43 -46.78 -16.88
CA THR A 135 1.60 -46.74 -15.42
C THR A 135 3.07 -46.76 -14.96
N ARG A 136 3.99 -47.13 -15.85
CA ARG A 136 5.42 -47.30 -15.52
C ARG A 136 6.27 -46.72 -16.63
N ALA A 137 7.42 -46.20 -16.23
CA ALA A 137 8.52 -45.84 -17.15
C ALA A 137 9.84 -46.41 -16.64
N ALA A 138 10.69 -46.88 -17.55
CA ALA A 138 12.05 -47.27 -17.29
C ALA A 138 13.00 -46.42 -18.15
N ILE A 139 14.02 -45.87 -17.55
CA ILE A 139 14.98 -44.98 -18.23
C ILE A 139 16.37 -45.57 -18.17
N ASP A 140 16.92 -45.86 -19.35
CA ASP A 140 18.31 -46.38 -19.53
C ASP A 140 19.31 -45.22 -19.37
N GLY A 141 19.86 -45.09 -18.16
CA GLY A 141 20.82 -44.03 -17.83
C GLY A 141 22.15 -44.14 -18.59
N ALA A 142 22.58 -45.37 -18.95
CA ALA A 142 23.84 -45.58 -19.70
C ALA A 142 23.68 -45.07 -21.15
N ARG A 143 22.49 -45.21 -21.74
CA ARG A 143 22.21 -44.72 -23.09
C ARG A 143 22.12 -43.18 -23.09
N ILE A 144 21.44 -42.57 -22.10
CA ILE A 144 21.37 -41.11 -21.96
C ILE A 144 22.79 -40.55 -21.75
N ALA A 145 23.58 -41.10 -20.85
CA ALA A 145 24.92 -40.62 -20.59
C ALA A 145 25.83 -40.66 -21.85
N ARG A 146 25.73 -41.73 -22.67
CA ARG A 146 26.47 -41.81 -23.95
C ARG A 146 26.05 -40.70 -24.92
N VAL A 147 24.74 -40.44 -25.09
CA VAL A 147 24.23 -39.40 -25.97
C VAL A 147 24.73 -38.04 -25.48
N CYS A 148 24.59 -37.73 -24.19
CA CYS A 148 24.98 -36.46 -23.61
C CYS A 148 26.47 -36.20 -23.61
N ALA A 149 27.30 -37.23 -23.40
CA ALA A 149 28.76 -37.11 -23.47
C ALA A 149 29.24 -36.59 -24.83
N HIS A 150 28.68 -37.13 -25.92
CA HIS A 150 29.05 -36.69 -27.27
C HIS A 150 28.46 -35.33 -27.66
N LEU A 151 27.26 -34.97 -27.14
CA LEU A 151 26.71 -33.66 -27.38
C LEU A 151 27.54 -32.54 -26.73
N GLY A 152 28.09 -32.76 -25.55
CA GLY A 152 28.99 -31.82 -24.86
C GLY A 152 30.24 -31.45 -25.65
N GLU A 153 30.68 -32.29 -26.58
CA GLU A 153 31.84 -32.03 -27.43
C GLU A 153 31.58 -31.05 -28.60
N LEU A 154 30.32 -30.69 -28.90
CA LEU A 154 29.95 -29.85 -30.07
C LEU A 154 30.19 -28.35 -29.87
N GLY A 155 30.45 -27.92 -28.64
CA GLY A 155 30.53 -26.49 -28.28
C GLY A 155 29.22 -25.98 -27.68
N GLU A 156 29.27 -24.86 -26.96
CA GLU A 156 28.19 -24.37 -26.10
C GLU A 156 26.86 -24.11 -26.87
N HIS A 157 26.95 -23.41 -28.01
CA HIS A 157 25.74 -23.03 -28.77
C HIS A 157 25.06 -24.27 -29.37
N GLU A 158 25.82 -25.17 -30.02
CA GLU A 158 25.27 -26.37 -30.60
C GLU A 158 24.79 -27.35 -29.57
N THR A 159 25.46 -27.46 -28.43
CA THR A 159 25.00 -28.28 -27.31
C THR A 159 23.64 -27.84 -26.84
N ARG A 160 23.39 -26.51 -26.69
CA ARG A 160 22.10 -25.96 -26.28
C ARG A 160 20.99 -26.35 -27.24
N ASP A 161 21.19 -26.15 -28.53
CA ASP A 161 20.19 -26.49 -29.57
C ASP A 161 19.88 -27.98 -29.63
N ARG A 162 20.89 -28.85 -29.43
CA ARG A 162 20.73 -30.32 -29.47
C ARG A 162 20.09 -30.88 -28.22
N MET A 163 20.35 -30.23 -27.05
CA MET A 163 19.73 -30.62 -25.80
C MET A 163 18.21 -30.35 -25.80
N ALA A 164 17.67 -29.56 -26.71
CA ALA A 164 16.23 -29.36 -26.84
C ALA A 164 15.45 -30.67 -27.04
N GLY A 165 15.96 -31.60 -27.86
CA GLY A 165 15.35 -32.92 -28.06
C GLY A 165 15.41 -33.81 -26.83
N VAL A 166 16.55 -33.79 -26.11
CA VAL A 166 16.74 -34.50 -24.84
C VAL A 166 15.78 -33.98 -23.80
N SER A 167 15.72 -32.65 -23.67
CA SER A 167 14.83 -31.97 -22.73
C SER A 167 13.37 -32.28 -23.01
N ALA A 168 12.93 -32.16 -24.26
CA ALA A 168 11.54 -32.45 -24.64
C ALA A 168 11.14 -33.90 -24.27
N THR A 169 11.99 -34.88 -24.59
CA THR A 169 11.69 -36.29 -24.30
C THR A 169 11.60 -36.57 -22.80
N LEU A 170 12.57 -36.12 -22.02
CA LEU A 170 12.58 -36.35 -20.56
C LEU A 170 11.47 -35.56 -19.86
N VAL A 171 11.26 -34.30 -20.26
CA VAL A 171 10.20 -33.46 -19.70
C VAL A 171 8.83 -34.02 -20.00
N ASP A 172 8.50 -34.26 -21.28
CA ASP A 172 7.13 -34.63 -21.68
C ASP A 172 6.75 -36.03 -21.27
N ARG A 173 7.69 -36.99 -21.31
CA ARG A 173 7.40 -38.39 -21.00
C ARG A 173 7.51 -38.78 -19.54
N VAL A 174 8.31 -38.04 -18.78
CA VAL A 174 8.63 -38.43 -17.40
C VAL A 174 8.39 -37.29 -16.42
N LEU A 175 9.15 -36.19 -16.50
CA LEU A 175 9.17 -35.19 -15.44
C LEU A 175 7.81 -34.48 -15.26
N THR A 176 7.13 -34.10 -16.34
CA THR A 176 5.80 -33.51 -16.27
C THR A 176 4.80 -34.44 -15.57
N ARG A 177 4.84 -35.72 -15.89
CA ARG A 177 3.95 -36.71 -15.28
C ARG A 177 4.29 -36.97 -13.81
N VAL A 178 5.59 -36.99 -13.43
CA VAL A 178 6.01 -37.08 -12.03
C VAL A 178 5.44 -35.92 -11.22
N VAL A 179 5.44 -34.70 -11.79
CA VAL A 179 4.93 -33.50 -11.15
C VAL A 179 3.38 -33.50 -11.06
N GLU A 180 2.68 -33.87 -12.15
CA GLU A 180 1.21 -33.77 -12.24
C GLU A 180 0.48 -34.96 -11.62
N GLU A 181 0.98 -36.19 -11.84
CA GLU A 181 0.32 -37.44 -11.41
C GLU A 181 0.89 -37.95 -10.07
N GLY A 182 2.07 -37.46 -9.67
CA GLY A 182 2.88 -38.06 -8.62
C GLY A 182 3.52 -39.37 -9.07
N ALA A 183 4.61 -39.76 -8.47
CA ALA A 183 5.27 -40.99 -8.82
C ALA A 183 6.07 -41.56 -7.65
N ARG A 184 6.29 -42.85 -7.69
CA ARG A 184 7.33 -43.53 -6.91
C ARG A 184 8.52 -43.79 -7.80
N VAL A 185 9.68 -43.36 -7.36
CA VAL A 185 10.93 -43.43 -8.13
C VAL A 185 11.92 -44.34 -7.42
N ASP A 186 12.42 -45.34 -8.11
CA ASP A 186 13.42 -46.27 -7.63
C ASP A 186 14.62 -46.29 -8.64
N VAL A 187 15.86 -46.39 -8.17
CA VAL A 187 17.05 -46.57 -9.02
C VAL A 187 17.51 -48.00 -8.87
N ASP A 188 17.57 -48.73 -10.00
CA ASP A 188 18.02 -50.12 -10.01
C ASP A 188 19.54 -50.25 -9.79
N ALA A 189 19.97 -51.50 -9.50
CA ALA A 189 21.39 -51.86 -9.38
C ALA A 189 22.17 -51.57 -10.66
N ASP A 190 21.52 -51.60 -11.83
CA ASP A 190 22.12 -51.29 -13.14
C ASP A 190 22.13 -49.78 -13.44
N GLY A 191 21.69 -48.93 -12.48
CA GLY A 191 21.64 -47.47 -12.63
C GLY A 191 20.49 -46.96 -13.51
N ALA A 192 19.50 -47.80 -13.85
CA ALA A 192 18.29 -47.40 -14.57
C ALA A 192 17.31 -46.78 -13.59
N LEU A 193 16.62 -45.69 -14.01
CA LEU A 193 15.57 -45.05 -13.25
C LEU A 193 14.22 -45.69 -13.56
N ARG A 194 13.55 -46.22 -12.55
CA ARG A 194 12.20 -46.77 -12.68
C ARG A 194 11.22 -45.83 -12.01
N VAL A 195 10.24 -45.42 -12.79
CA VAL A 195 9.15 -44.50 -12.35
C VAL A 195 7.82 -45.23 -12.44
N ARG A 196 7.05 -45.22 -11.36
CA ARG A 196 5.65 -45.70 -11.34
C ARG A 196 4.75 -44.50 -11.12
N PHE A 197 3.91 -44.22 -12.12
CA PHE A 197 2.95 -43.11 -12.07
C PHE A 197 1.62 -43.56 -11.46
N GLY A 198 0.86 -42.63 -10.89
CA GLY A 198 -0.56 -42.80 -10.64
C GLY A 198 -0.94 -43.63 -9.44
N ASP A 199 -0.10 -43.72 -8.40
CA ASP A 199 -0.63 -44.14 -7.10
C ASP A 199 -1.37 -42.95 -6.46
N ALA A 200 -2.63 -42.74 -6.95
CA ALA A 200 -3.46 -41.57 -6.59
C ALA A 200 -3.75 -41.45 -5.08
N ARG A 201 -3.43 -42.48 -4.30
CA ARG A 201 -3.51 -42.44 -2.83
C ARG A 201 -2.33 -41.71 -2.20
N THR A 202 -1.17 -41.64 -2.88
CA THR A 202 0.03 -40.98 -2.36
C THR A 202 0.02 -39.47 -2.55
N THR A 203 -0.67 -38.95 -3.56
CA THR A 203 -0.68 -37.49 -3.85
C THR A 203 -1.65 -36.69 -2.97
N ALA A 204 -2.76 -37.30 -2.53
CA ALA A 204 -3.71 -36.62 -1.63
C ALA A 204 -3.30 -36.72 -0.16
N ASP A 205 -2.68 -37.87 0.24
CA ASP A 205 -2.33 -38.14 1.64
C ASP A 205 -0.88 -37.75 2.00
N ASP A 206 0.03 -37.72 1.02
CA ASP A 206 1.41 -37.29 1.22
C ASP A 206 1.98 -36.46 0.03
N PRO A 207 1.75 -35.15 0.05
CA PRO A 207 2.32 -34.26 -0.96
C PRO A 207 3.86 -34.18 -0.91
N HIS A 208 4.53 -34.76 0.10
CA HIS A 208 5.99 -34.87 0.14
C HIS A 208 6.53 -35.86 -0.88
N ALA A 209 5.86 -36.97 -1.10
CA ALA A 209 6.34 -38.03 -1.97
C ALA A 209 6.55 -37.58 -3.43
N ALA A 210 5.69 -36.69 -3.94
CA ALA A 210 5.83 -36.15 -5.30
C ALA A 210 7.08 -35.25 -5.44
N HIS A 211 7.38 -34.44 -4.41
CA HIS A 211 8.56 -33.57 -4.41
C HIS A 211 9.84 -34.38 -4.33
N GLU A 212 9.90 -35.38 -3.43
CA GLU A 212 11.06 -36.28 -3.30
C GLU A 212 11.31 -37.08 -4.56
N ALA A 213 10.25 -37.57 -5.19
CA ALA A 213 10.33 -38.28 -6.47
C ALA A 213 10.91 -37.39 -7.58
N PHE A 214 10.46 -36.13 -7.66
CA PHE A 214 10.93 -35.18 -8.64
C PHE A 214 12.39 -34.79 -8.38
N GLU A 215 12.76 -34.49 -7.14
CA GLU A 215 14.15 -34.22 -6.76
C GLU A 215 15.07 -35.40 -7.10
N THR A 216 14.62 -36.60 -6.83
CA THR A 216 15.36 -37.83 -7.17
C THR A 216 15.59 -37.94 -8.68
N CYS A 217 14.57 -37.65 -9.50
CA CYS A 217 14.71 -37.58 -10.95
C CYS A 217 15.72 -36.53 -11.39
N LEU A 218 15.68 -35.31 -10.82
CA LEU A 218 16.62 -34.24 -11.17
C LEU A 218 18.07 -34.62 -10.86
N ARG A 219 18.34 -35.12 -9.64
CA ARG A 219 19.66 -35.57 -9.25
C ARG A 219 20.17 -36.71 -10.12
N TRP A 220 19.29 -37.71 -10.41
CA TRP A 220 19.64 -38.81 -11.27
C TRP A 220 19.96 -38.34 -12.70
N ILE A 221 19.18 -37.42 -13.29
CA ILE A 221 19.46 -36.87 -14.62
C ILE A 221 20.80 -36.12 -14.59
N ARG A 222 21.07 -35.34 -13.56
CA ARG A 222 22.34 -34.61 -13.39
C ARG A 222 23.54 -35.56 -13.42
N ASP A 223 23.46 -36.70 -12.74
CA ASP A 223 24.52 -37.73 -12.69
C ASP A 223 24.84 -38.38 -14.05
N LYS A 224 23.92 -38.24 -15.04
CA LYS A 224 24.12 -38.73 -16.39
C LYS A 224 24.72 -37.71 -17.34
N PHE A 225 24.85 -36.47 -16.91
CA PHE A 225 25.46 -35.40 -17.72
C PHE A 225 26.99 -35.31 -17.44
N PRO A 226 27.81 -35.18 -18.49
CA PRO A 226 29.26 -35.19 -18.36
C PRO A 226 29.86 -33.90 -17.77
N SER A 227 29.16 -32.75 -17.89
CA SER A 227 29.64 -31.46 -17.45
C SER A 227 28.47 -30.54 -17.03
N ASP A 228 28.82 -29.44 -16.38
CA ASP A 228 27.86 -28.40 -16.00
C ASP A 228 27.27 -27.69 -17.24
N ASP A 229 28.06 -27.47 -18.29
CA ASP A 229 27.60 -26.85 -19.55
C ASP A 229 26.44 -27.64 -20.19
N VAL A 230 26.50 -28.97 -20.15
CA VAL A 230 25.44 -29.87 -20.65
C VAL A 230 24.20 -29.77 -19.74
N ALA A 231 24.40 -29.68 -18.43
CA ALA A 231 23.32 -29.51 -17.48
C ALA A 231 22.62 -28.15 -17.64
N GLU A 232 23.40 -27.09 -17.80
CA GLU A 232 22.87 -25.75 -18.08
C GLU A 232 22.12 -25.69 -19.40
N ALA A 233 22.61 -26.32 -20.46
CA ALA A 233 21.92 -26.43 -21.73
C ALA A 233 20.56 -27.19 -21.61
N PHE A 234 20.52 -28.25 -20.79
CA PHE A 234 19.27 -28.93 -20.45
C PHE A 234 18.32 -28.02 -19.70
N GLY A 235 18.80 -27.36 -18.66
CA GLY A 235 18.02 -26.45 -17.84
C GLY A 235 17.42 -25.30 -18.63
N ALA A 236 18.22 -24.67 -19.51
CA ALA A 236 17.76 -23.59 -20.38
C ALA A 236 16.57 -23.99 -21.29
N ASN A 237 16.48 -25.26 -21.67
CA ASN A 237 15.39 -25.78 -22.51
C ASN A 237 14.22 -26.36 -21.71
N ALA A 238 14.46 -26.81 -20.47
CA ALA A 238 13.49 -27.60 -19.70
C ALA A 238 12.90 -26.84 -18.51
N TRP A 239 13.71 -26.04 -17.81
CA TRP A 239 13.38 -25.58 -16.47
C TRP A 239 12.17 -24.64 -16.42
N GLU A 240 12.05 -23.72 -17.36
CA GLU A 240 10.92 -22.79 -17.36
C GLU A 240 9.56 -23.53 -17.46
N ARG A 241 9.47 -24.52 -18.36
CA ARG A 241 8.28 -25.37 -18.51
C ARG A 241 8.01 -26.22 -17.28
N LEU A 242 9.06 -26.79 -16.69
CA LEU A 242 8.95 -27.58 -15.46
C LEU A 242 8.51 -26.70 -14.29
N ALA A 243 9.09 -25.51 -14.13
CA ALA A 243 8.68 -24.56 -13.11
C ALA A 243 7.19 -24.17 -13.26
N GLU A 244 6.70 -23.94 -14.48
CA GLU A 244 5.29 -23.69 -14.73
C GLU A 244 4.39 -24.87 -14.34
N THR A 245 4.85 -26.09 -14.67
CA THR A 245 4.11 -27.31 -14.32
C THR A 245 4.08 -27.51 -12.80
N CYS A 246 5.21 -27.29 -12.11
CA CYS A 246 5.30 -27.35 -10.65
C CYS A 246 4.36 -26.32 -9.99
N VAL A 247 4.35 -25.07 -10.47
CA VAL A 247 3.42 -24.03 -9.98
C VAL A 247 1.98 -24.48 -10.13
N ARG A 248 1.63 -25.01 -11.31
CA ARG A 248 0.26 -25.44 -11.59
C ARG A 248 -0.17 -26.67 -10.79
N ALA A 249 0.73 -27.62 -10.57
CA ALA A 249 0.43 -28.88 -9.90
C ALA A 249 0.52 -28.81 -8.38
N TRP A 250 1.45 -28.01 -7.85
CA TRP A 250 1.78 -28.03 -6.41
C TRP A 250 1.33 -26.79 -5.64
N LEU A 251 1.09 -25.66 -6.33
CA LEU A 251 0.58 -24.47 -5.69
C LEU A 251 -0.93 -24.38 -5.87
N SER A 252 -1.65 -24.35 -4.78
CA SER A 252 -3.09 -24.09 -4.79
C SER A 252 -3.39 -22.67 -5.26
N ASN A 253 -4.65 -22.35 -5.52
CA ASN A 253 -5.06 -20.97 -5.81
C ASN A 253 -4.75 -19.99 -4.66
N HIS A 254 -4.61 -20.53 -3.46
CA HIS A 254 -4.24 -19.85 -2.23
C HIS A 254 -3.05 -20.58 -1.61
N PRO A 255 -1.83 -20.41 -2.16
CA PRO A 255 -0.70 -21.20 -1.74
C PRO A 255 -0.36 -20.94 -0.29
N THR A 256 -0.26 -22.02 0.45
CA THR A 256 0.25 -21.99 1.82
C THR A 256 1.76 -21.77 1.76
N GLU A 257 2.30 -21.15 2.78
CA GLU A 257 3.74 -20.97 2.88
C GLU A 257 4.51 -22.28 2.81
N ARG A 258 3.94 -23.38 3.34
CA ARG A 258 4.53 -24.72 3.25
C ARG A 258 4.65 -25.17 1.79
N GLU A 259 3.66 -24.86 0.93
CA GLU A 259 3.74 -25.14 -0.51
C GLU A 259 4.80 -24.28 -1.19
N ILE A 260 4.91 -23.00 -0.83
CA ILE A 260 5.90 -22.07 -1.37
C ILE A 260 7.32 -22.52 -0.98
N ASN A 261 7.56 -22.83 0.30
CA ASN A 261 8.85 -23.27 0.80
C ASN A 261 9.31 -24.58 0.14
N ARG A 262 8.39 -25.50 -0.16
CA ARG A 262 8.69 -26.72 -0.91
C ARG A 262 9.07 -26.43 -2.36
N ALA A 263 8.34 -25.56 -3.05
CA ALA A 263 8.67 -25.13 -4.39
C ALA A 263 10.07 -24.51 -4.44
N CYS A 264 10.41 -23.65 -3.47
CA CYS A 264 11.75 -23.07 -3.34
C CYS A 264 12.83 -24.12 -3.04
N ALA A 265 12.52 -25.17 -2.26
CA ALA A 265 13.46 -26.26 -2.00
C ALA A 265 13.79 -27.04 -3.28
N VAL A 266 12.79 -27.35 -4.10
CA VAL A 266 12.97 -28.00 -5.40
C VAL A 266 13.84 -27.15 -6.33
N GLU A 267 13.63 -25.82 -6.36
CA GLU A 267 14.44 -24.93 -7.18
C GLU A 267 15.90 -24.88 -6.72
N LYS A 268 16.15 -24.92 -5.42
CA LYS A 268 17.52 -25.06 -4.87
C LYS A 268 18.17 -26.36 -5.34
N VAL A 269 17.43 -27.48 -5.37
CA VAL A 269 17.94 -28.75 -5.92
C VAL A 269 18.25 -28.59 -7.40
N ALA A 270 17.35 -28.00 -8.19
CA ALA A 270 17.60 -27.74 -9.61
C ALA A 270 18.82 -26.84 -9.85
N ALA A 271 19.03 -25.83 -9.01
CA ALA A 271 20.22 -24.98 -9.05
C ALA A 271 21.51 -25.77 -8.71
N THR A 272 21.48 -26.66 -7.71
CA THR A 272 22.60 -27.53 -7.41
C THR A 272 22.90 -28.53 -8.53
N CYS A 273 21.91 -28.86 -9.35
CA CYS A 273 22.03 -29.68 -10.55
C CYS A 273 22.46 -28.86 -11.79
N ALA A 274 22.72 -27.58 -11.69
CA ALA A 274 23.02 -26.65 -12.78
C ALA A 274 21.91 -26.56 -13.83
N PHE A 275 20.66 -26.84 -13.46
CA PHE A 275 19.49 -26.73 -14.37
C PHE A 275 18.85 -25.35 -14.37
N VAL A 276 19.13 -24.50 -13.36
CA VAL A 276 18.69 -23.12 -13.31
C VAL A 276 19.80 -22.26 -13.93
N PRO A 277 19.51 -21.49 -14.99
CA PRO A 277 20.52 -20.64 -15.59
C PRO A 277 21.05 -19.63 -14.55
N PRO A 278 22.37 -19.36 -14.54
CA PRO A 278 22.93 -18.33 -13.68
C PRO A 278 22.27 -16.97 -14.00
N PRO A 279 22.05 -16.09 -13.00
CA PRO A 279 21.48 -14.78 -13.23
C PRO A 279 22.34 -14.03 -14.26
N SER A 280 21.71 -13.52 -15.31
CA SER A 280 22.39 -12.78 -16.37
C SER A 280 23.20 -11.60 -15.79
N ASP A 281 24.46 -11.46 -16.21
CA ASP A 281 25.47 -10.47 -15.79
C ASP A 281 25.07 -9.00 -16.01
N GLY A 282 23.94 -8.58 -15.51
CA GLY A 282 23.44 -7.20 -15.64
C GLY A 282 22.60 -6.73 -14.47
N ALA A 283 22.18 -7.62 -13.61
CA ALA A 283 21.46 -7.26 -12.40
C ALA A 283 22.46 -6.97 -11.28
N SER A 284 22.69 -5.69 -11.03
CA SER A 284 23.44 -5.15 -9.90
C SER A 284 23.28 -6.00 -8.65
N ALA A 285 24.40 -6.48 -8.11
CA ALA A 285 24.51 -7.22 -6.86
C ALA A 285 24.14 -6.35 -5.64
N HIS A 286 22.91 -5.88 -5.58
CA HIS A 286 22.34 -5.28 -4.39
C HIS A 286 21.40 -6.28 -3.74
N ALA A 287 21.93 -6.93 -2.71
CA ALA A 287 21.22 -7.59 -1.59
C ALA A 287 19.90 -8.32 -1.93
N GLY A 288 19.96 -9.28 -2.86
CA GLY A 288 18.86 -10.16 -3.20
C GLY A 288 19.27 -10.94 -4.43
N GLY A 289 19.81 -12.17 -4.26
CA GLY A 289 20.12 -13.05 -5.38
C GLY A 289 18.93 -13.10 -6.34
N ALA A 290 19.18 -13.10 -7.65
CA ALA A 290 18.11 -13.22 -8.63
C ALA A 290 17.30 -14.48 -8.31
N LEU A 291 16.00 -14.29 -8.06
CA LEU A 291 15.06 -15.38 -7.75
C LEU A 291 14.97 -16.30 -8.97
N GLY A 292 14.99 -17.59 -8.73
CA GLY A 292 14.74 -18.56 -9.79
C GLY A 292 13.29 -18.47 -10.31
N PRO A 293 13.01 -19.00 -11.51
CA PRO A 293 11.68 -18.88 -12.12
C PRO A 293 10.54 -19.50 -11.30
N LEU A 294 10.78 -20.59 -10.59
CA LEU A 294 9.78 -21.21 -9.73
C LEU A 294 9.54 -20.39 -8.45
N GLU A 295 10.60 -19.93 -7.81
CA GLU A 295 10.54 -19.06 -6.65
C GLU A 295 9.84 -17.72 -7.00
N ALA A 296 10.19 -17.13 -8.14
CA ALA A 296 9.55 -15.91 -8.62
C ALA A 296 8.02 -16.10 -8.88
N LYS A 297 7.63 -17.22 -9.48
CA LYS A 297 6.22 -17.55 -9.72
C LYS A 297 5.47 -17.87 -8.42
N ALA A 298 6.10 -18.59 -7.50
CA ALA A 298 5.54 -18.89 -6.18
C ALA A 298 5.33 -17.59 -5.38
N LEU A 299 6.33 -16.72 -5.37
CA LEU A 299 6.25 -15.40 -4.74
C LEU A 299 5.16 -14.51 -5.37
N ALA A 300 5.04 -14.51 -6.69
CA ALA A 300 3.99 -13.76 -7.39
C ALA A 300 2.57 -14.31 -7.07
N ALA A 301 2.42 -15.60 -6.82
CA ALA A 301 1.18 -16.21 -6.36
C ALA A 301 0.85 -15.78 -4.93
N GLU A 302 1.83 -15.80 -4.02
CA GLU A 302 1.70 -15.30 -2.65
C GLU A 302 1.30 -13.82 -2.62
N MET A 303 1.99 -12.99 -3.42
CA MET A 303 1.67 -11.55 -3.51
C MET A 303 0.25 -11.30 -4.00
N ARG A 304 -0.21 -12.04 -5.00
CA ARG A 304 -1.60 -11.93 -5.50
C ARG A 304 -2.62 -12.30 -4.43
N GLU A 305 -2.35 -13.34 -3.67
CA GLU A 305 -3.26 -13.77 -2.60
C GLU A 305 -3.27 -12.78 -1.43
N THR A 306 -2.11 -12.30 -1.02
CA THR A 306 -1.99 -11.25 0.02
C THR A 306 -2.71 -9.98 -0.40
N GLU A 307 -2.62 -9.58 -1.67
CA GLU A 307 -3.33 -8.41 -2.19
C GLU A 307 -4.86 -8.61 -2.22
N LYS A 308 -5.34 -9.80 -2.55
CA LYS A 308 -6.77 -10.13 -2.46
C LYS A 308 -7.28 -10.05 -1.03
N ARG A 309 -6.52 -10.60 -0.06
CA ARG A 309 -6.87 -10.51 1.37
C ARG A 309 -6.91 -9.06 1.82
N ARG A 310 -5.88 -8.28 1.47
CA ARG A 310 -5.84 -6.85 1.75
C ARG A 310 -7.04 -6.12 1.14
N ALA A 311 -7.35 -6.35 -0.13
CA ALA A 311 -8.50 -5.74 -0.80
C ALA A 311 -9.82 -6.08 -0.08
N SER A 312 -10.02 -7.33 0.34
CA SER A 312 -11.19 -7.75 1.11
C SER A 312 -11.30 -7.06 2.46
N VAL A 313 -10.18 -6.92 3.18
CA VAL A 313 -10.11 -6.19 4.46
C VAL A 313 -10.51 -4.73 4.28
N LEU A 314 -9.95 -4.05 3.26
CA LEU A 314 -10.23 -2.65 2.98
C LEU A 314 -11.65 -2.43 2.45
N GLU A 315 -12.20 -3.36 1.67
CA GLU A 315 -13.60 -3.31 1.23
C GLU A 315 -14.56 -3.42 2.41
N ARG A 316 -14.28 -4.34 3.34
CA ARG A 316 -15.06 -4.47 4.57
C ARG A 316 -14.95 -3.20 5.43
N ALA A 317 -13.75 -2.64 5.59
CA ALA A 317 -13.53 -1.39 6.29
C ALA A 317 -14.31 -0.24 5.65
N ARG A 318 -14.33 -0.15 4.31
CA ARG A 318 -15.10 0.85 3.56
C ARG A 318 -16.60 0.68 3.80
N ALA A 319 -17.12 -0.54 3.76
CA ALA A 319 -18.53 -0.82 4.04
C ALA A 319 -18.90 -0.33 5.45
N LEU A 320 -18.07 -0.64 6.46
CA LEU A 320 -18.29 -0.20 7.84
C LEU A 320 -18.19 1.32 7.99
N ALA A 321 -17.17 1.96 7.39
CA ALA A 321 -16.99 3.42 7.44
C ALA A 321 -18.13 4.20 6.77
N THR A 322 -18.88 3.57 5.87
CA THR A 322 -20.01 4.16 5.17
C THR A 322 -21.37 3.78 5.74
N MET A 323 -21.42 2.96 6.81
CA MET A 323 -22.67 2.67 7.51
C MET A 323 -23.31 3.94 8.07
N ASP A 324 -24.60 3.86 8.33
CA ASP A 324 -25.33 4.97 8.97
C ASP A 324 -24.82 5.16 10.41
N ASP A 325 -24.48 6.42 10.74
CA ASP A 325 -23.99 6.82 12.05
C ASP A 325 -25.12 7.11 13.06
N ALA A 326 -26.38 6.88 12.67
CA ALA A 326 -27.54 7.09 13.52
C ALA A 326 -27.58 6.16 14.76
N VAL A 327 -26.93 4.99 14.63
CA VAL A 327 -26.85 4.06 15.77
C VAL A 327 -25.62 4.41 16.61
N LEU A 328 -25.87 4.75 17.88
CA LEU A 328 -24.86 5.14 18.85
C LEU A 328 -24.51 3.99 19.79
N ALA A 329 -23.23 3.78 20.04
CA ALA A 329 -22.70 2.90 21.05
C ALA A 329 -22.01 3.74 22.14
N ARG A 330 -21.99 3.27 23.38
CA ARG A 330 -21.24 3.90 24.46
C ARG A 330 -20.02 3.07 24.80
N THR A 331 -18.85 3.69 24.77
CA THR A 331 -17.62 3.03 25.23
C THR A 331 -17.62 3.00 26.76
N SER A 332 -17.33 1.83 27.35
CA SER A 332 -17.06 1.75 28.79
C SER A 332 -15.61 2.23 29.01
N GLY A 333 -15.40 3.18 29.92
CA GLY A 333 -14.09 3.73 30.28
C GLY A 333 -13.10 2.75 30.92
N LYS A 334 -13.36 1.43 30.88
CA LYS A 334 -12.55 0.37 31.49
C LYS A 334 -11.63 -0.38 30.55
N ALA A 335 -11.37 0.09 29.35
CA ALA A 335 -10.28 -0.44 28.54
C ALA A 335 -8.95 0.13 29.07
N GLY A 336 -8.59 -0.23 30.29
CA GLY A 336 -7.30 0.11 30.89
C GLY A 336 -6.16 -0.53 30.10
N VAL A 337 -5.62 0.21 29.16
CA VAL A 337 -4.25 -0.01 28.70
C VAL A 337 -3.36 0.76 29.67
N ARG A 338 -2.82 0.06 30.67
CA ARG A 338 -1.63 0.55 31.39
C ARG A 338 -0.64 0.95 30.31
N GLY A 339 -0.29 2.24 30.27
CA GLY A 339 0.70 2.75 29.35
C GLY A 339 2.01 1.98 29.54
N VAL A 340 2.30 1.09 28.59
CA VAL A 340 3.65 0.60 28.42
C VAL A 340 4.42 1.78 27.82
N GLY A 341 5.10 2.52 28.68
CA GLY A 341 6.03 3.55 28.28
C GLY A 341 7.00 2.94 27.29
N LEU A 342 7.05 3.51 26.08
CA LEU A 342 8.18 3.32 25.19
C LEU A 342 9.41 3.91 25.92
N GLY A 343 10.12 3.05 26.63
CA GLY A 343 11.39 3.37 27.25
C GLY A 343 12.43 3.61 26.16
N VAL A 344 12.56 4.86 25.75
CA VAL A 344 13.85 5.39 25.32
C VAL A 344 14.29 6.30 26.46
N GLY A 345 15.36 5.89 27.14
CA GLY A 345 15.85 6.59 28.29
C GLY A 345 16.22 8.03 27.97
N ASP A 346 15.53 8.91 28.64
CA ASP A 346 16.12 10.15 29.13
C ASP A 346 15.29 10.64 30.35
N GLU A 347 15.90 10.57 31.53
CA GLU A 347 15.28 10.88 32.83
C GLU A 347 15.21 12.38 33.10
N THR A 348 14.89 13.23 32.13
CA THR A 348 14.66 14.67 32.39
C THR A 348 13.70 15.32 31.41
N SER A 349 12.54 14.72 31.19
CA SER A 349 11.44 15.42 30.53
C SER A 349 10.20 15.26 31.40
N THR A 350 9.86 16.35 32.07
CA THR A 350 8.53 16.58 32.61
C THR A 350 7.50 16.11 31.60
N SER A 351 6.73 15.13 32.00
CA SER A 351 5.67 14.44 31.30
C SER A 351 4.73 15.39 30.55
N SER A 352 5.14 15.85 29.38
CA SER A 352 4.22 16.21 28.33
C SER A 352 3.80 14.89 27.68
N GLY A 353 3.08 14.14 28.51
CA GLY A 353 2.75 12.78 28.34
C GLY A 353 2.08 12.53 27.02
N CYS A 354 2.23 11.38 26.55
CA CYS A 354 1.19 10.57 25.95
C CYS A 354 -0.12 10.91 26.69
N GLY A 355 -0.94 11.80 26.11
CA GLY A 355 -2.07 12.39 26.82
C GLY A 355 -2.82 11.27 27.48
N ALA A 356 -2.99 11.36 28.79
CA ALA A 356 -3.73 10.38 29.57
C ALA A 356 -4.97 10.10 28.75
N LEU A 357 -5.11 8.85 28.29
CA LEU A 357 -6.30 8.40 27.59
C LEU A 357 -7.44 8.85 28.48
N ASP A 358 -8.25 9.78 28.00
CA ASP A 358 -9.38 10.29 28.74
C ASP A 358 -10.23 9.04 29.04
N GLU A 359 -10.09 8.49 30.23
CA GLU A 359 -10.71 7.21 30.64
C GLU A 359 -12.24 7.37 30.76
N ASP A 360 -12.72 8.59 30.54
CA ASP A 360 -14.14 8.92 30.59
C ASP A 360 -14.88 8.27 29.41
N ALA A 361 -15.98 7.64 29.73
CA ALA A 361 -16.88 7.07 28.75
C ALA A 361 -17.39 8.13 27.77
N CYS A 362 -17.30 7.87 26.48
CA CYS A 362 -17.84 8.75 25.44
C CYS A 362 -18.81 8.01 24.52
N THR A 363 -19.58 8.75 23.75
CA THR A 363 -20.53 8.19 22.78
C THR A 363 -19.87 8.12 21.42
N VAL A 364 -19.82 6.93 20.81
CA VAL A 364 -19.30 6.68 19.47
C VAL A 364 -20.38 6.14 18.55
N SER A 365 -20.18 6.21 17.22
CA SER A 365 -21.06 5.54 16.29
C SER A 365 -20.85 4.02 16.33
N ALA A 366 -21.91 3.23 16.10
CA ALA A 366 -21.79 1.78 15.97
C ALA A 366 -20.90 1.38 14.79
N ALA A 367 -20.84 2.20 13.76
CA ALA A 367 -19.94 2.02 12.63
C ALA A 367 -18.46 2.06 13.05
N ALA A 368 -18.08 3.01 13.91
CA ALA A 368 -16.71 3.12 14.42
C ALA A 368 -16.37 1.95 15.35
N ASP A 369 -17.29 1.53 16.21
CA ASP A 369 -17.07 0.39 17.11
C ASP A 369 -16.92 -0.92 16.32
N ALA A 370 -17.77 -1.15 15.31
CA ALA A 370 -17.66 -2.31 14.42
C ALA A 370 -16.36 -2.30 13.60
N LEU A 371 -15.91 -1.11 13.15
CA LEU A 371 -14.63 -0.99 12.45
C LEU A 371 -13.45 -1.26 13.38
N ALA A 372 -13.49 -0.80 14.64
CA ALA A 372 -12.47 -1.10 15.63
C ALA A 372 -12.36 -2.61 15.89
N ALA A 373 -13.50 -3.31 15.97
CA ALA A 373 -13.54 -4.76 16.10
C ALA A 373 -12.96 -5.47 14.87
N HIS A 374 -13.31 -5.01 13.66
CA HIS A 374 -12.73 -5.54 12.42
C HIS A 374 -11.21 -5.38 12.36
N ILE A 375 -10.69 -4.22 12.72
CA ILE A 375 -9.24 -3.96 12.80
C ILE A 375 -8.56 -4.90 13.79
N ASP A 376 -9.18 -5.13 14.95
CA ASP A 376 -8.68 -6.06 15.97
C ASP A 376 -8.62 -7.49 15.46
N ASP A 377 -9.63 -7.94 14.70
CA ASP A 377 -9.66 -9.25 14.07
C ASP A 377 -8.54 -9.38 13.02
N VAL A 378 -8.33 -8.40 12.16
CA VAL A 378 -7.25 -8.39 11.14
C VAL A 378 -5.87 -8.47 11.81
N LEU A 379 -5.63 -7.71 12.88
CA LEU A 379 -4.37 -7.78 13.62
C LEU A 379 -4.18 -9.15 14.31
N ARG A 380 -5.26 -9.76 14.81
CA ARG A 380 -5.24 -11.12 15.35
C ARG A 380 -4.90 -12.13 14.27
N ASP A 381 -5.54 -12.05 13.11
CA ASP A 381 -5.25 -12.91 11.97
C ASP A 381 -3.78 -12.81 11.56
N ALA A 382 -3.21 -11.59 11.52
CA ALA A 382 -1.78 -11.39 11.24
C ALA A 382 -0.86 -12.13 12.24
N THR A 383 -1.26 -12.27 13.52
CA THR A 383 -0.46 -12.97 14.52
C THR A 383 -0.66 -14.50 14.50
N THR A 384 -1.72 -15.00 13.86
CA THR A 384 -2.03 -16.44 13.80
C THR A 384 -1.50 -17.12 12.54
N LEU A 385 -0.93 -16.37 11.59
CA LEU A 385 -0.28 -16.92 10.42
C LEU A 385 0.91 -17.82 10.77
N ASP A 386 1.32 -18.68 9.83
CA ASP A 386 2.50 -19.56 10.00
C ASP A 386 3.78 -18.75 10.29
N GLU A 387 4.75 -19.38 11.00
CA GLU A 387 5.97 -18.67 11.48
C GLU A 387 6.82 -18.05 10.37
N ASN A 388 6.74 -18.56 9.17
CA ASN A 388 7.48 -18.06 8.03
C ASN A 388 6.67 -17.14 7.11
N ALA A 389 5.38 -16.85 7.41
CA ALA A 389 4.51 -15.97 6.60
C ALA A 389 4.78 -14.48 6.86
N HIS A 390 6.06 -14.10 6.96
CA HIS A 390 6.49 -12.75 7.35
C HIS A 390 5.83 -11.65 6.51
N ARG A 391 5.83 -11.81 5.16
CA ARG A 391 5.25 -10.82 4.24
C ARG A 391 3.73 -10.75 4.33
N ALA A 392 3.06 -11.90 4.49
CA ALA A 392 1.62 -11.93 4.64
C ALA A 392 1.18 -11.28 5.96
N ALA A 393 1.91 -11.53 7.05
CA ALA A 393 1.68 -10.89 8.35
C ALA A 393 1.88 -9.37 8.28
N GLU A 394 2.95 -8.91 7.65
CA GLU A 394 3.25 -7.49 7.43
C GLU A 394 2.15 -6.80 6.61
N ASN A 395 1.73 -7.40 5.50
CA ASN A 395 0.68 -6.86 4.65
C ASN A 395 -0.68 -6.79 5.35
N LEU A 396 -1.04 -7.78 6.17
CA LEU A 396 -2.27 -7.73 6.97
C LEU A 396 -2.18 -6.68 8.07
N ALA A 397 -1.06 -6.57 8.77
CA ALA A 397 -0.85 -5.55 9.77
C ALA A 397 -0.90 -4.13 9.15
N ALA A 398 -0.30 -3.95 7.98
CA ALA A 398 -0.40 -2.70 7.22
C ALA A 398 -1.84 -2.42 6.77
N ALA A 399 -2.59 -3.45 6.30
CA ALA A 399 -4.00 -3.31 5.95
C ALA A 399 -4.86 -2.86 7.13
N ALA A 400 -4.55 -3.32 8.35
CA ALA A 400 -5.24 -2.85 9.57
C ALA A 400 -5.00 -1.35 9.81
N ALA A 401 -3.78 -0.85 9.57
CA ALA A 401 -3.48 0.59 9.63
C ALA A 401 -4.20 1.37 8.52
N ASP A 402 -4.22 0.84 7.29
CA ASP A 402 -4.91 1.45 6.16
C ASP A 402 -6.43 1.56 6.39
N CYS A 403 -7.04 0.70 7.21
CA CYS A 403 -8.46 0.81 7.59
C CYS A 403 -8.78 2.16 8.25
N LEU A 404 -7.84 2.74 9.02
CA LEU A 404 -8.00 4.06 9.62
C LEU A 404 -8.03 5.16 8.55
N ASP A 405 -7.20 5.04 7.51
CA ASP A 405 -7.21 5.98 6.39
C ASP A 405 -8.47 5.84 5.53
N VAL A 406 -8.94 4.62 5.32
CA VAL A 406 -10.23 4.38 4.66
C VAL A 406 -11.36 5.06 5.43
N PHE A 407 -11.37 4.95 6.77
CA PHE A 407 -12.34 5.67 7.59
C PHE A 407 -12.20 7.18 7.42
N ARG A 408 -10.98 7.72 7.51
CA ARG A 408 -10.70 9.15 7.32
C ARG A 408 -11.24 9.67 6.00
N ALA A 409 -11.01 8.97 4.90
CA ALA A 409 -11.45 9.36 3.57
C ALA A 409 -12.96 9.21 3.37
N CYS A 410 -13.53 8.06 3.74
CA CYS A 410 -14.92 7.72 3.47
C CYS A 410 -15.89 8.49 4.39
N ALA A 411 -15.58 8.59 5.68
CA ALA A 411 -16.46 9.22 6.65
C ALA A 411 -16.55 10.74 6.42
N THR A 412 -15.43 11.41 6.10
CA THR A 412 -15.47 12.86 5.77
C THR A 412 -16.23 13.14 4.49
N THR A 413 -16.10 12.30 3.47
CA THR A 413 -16.82 12.48 2.21
C THR A 413 -18.31 12.26 2.39
N ARG A 414 -18.71 11.19 3.07
CA ARG A 414 -20.12 10.84 3.25
C ARG A 414 -20.85 11.75 4.23
N ARG A 415 -20.19 12.13 5.32
CA ARG A 415 -20.79 12.91 6.41
C ARG A 415 -20.51 14.40 6.30
N GLY A 416 -19.77 14.86 5.29
CA GLY A 416 -19.24 16.22 5.19
C GLY A 416 -20.25 17.34 5.43
N GLU A 417 -21.45 17.26 4.84
CA GLU A 417 -22.50 18.25 5.05
C GLU A 417 -23.09 18.20 6.47
N ARG A 418 -23.25 17.01 7.04
CA ARG A 418 -23.73 16.86 8.43
C ARG A 418 -22.69 17.36 9.44
N LEU A 419 -21.40 17.11 9.19
CA LEU A 419 -20.31 17.60 10.02
C LEU A 419 -20.20 19.13 9.99
N LYS A 420 -20.58 19.76 8.87
CA LYS A 420 -20.65 21.21 8.75
C LYS A 420 -21.90 21.82 9.38
N SER A 421 -23.06 21.15 9.35
CA SER A 421 -24.32 21.71 9.77
C SER A 421 -24.74 21.33 11.19
N MET A 422 -24.33 20.17 11.69
CA MET A 422 -24.78 19.60 12.96
C MET A 422 -23.63 19.47 13.96
N HIS A 423 -23.65 20.25 15.03
CA HIS A 423 -22.67 20.19 16.12
C HIS A 423 -22.56 18.78 16.73
N ALA A 424 -23.71 18.12 16.96
CA ALA A 424 -23.74 16.79 17.53
C ALA A 424 -23.00 15.74 16.67
N SER A 425 -23.16 15.80 15.34
CA SER A 425 -22.44 14.91 14.42
C SER A 425 -20.93 15.15 14.44
N ALA A 426 -20.50 16.42 14.53
CA ALA A 426 -19.07 16.75 14.65
C ALA A 426 -18.46 16.22 15.94
N VAL A 427 -19.20 16.29 17.05
CA VAL A 427 -18.78 15.75 18.36
C VAL A 427 -18.65 14.24 18.33
N VAL A 428 -19.64 13.51 17.80
CA VAL A 428 -19.58 12.04 17.66
C VAL A 428 -18.43 11.64 16.72
N PHE A 429 -18.26 12.34 15.60
CA PHE A 429 -17.15 12.07 14.67
C PHE A 429 -15.78 12.23 15.32
N ARG A 430 -15.59 13.26 16.16
CA ARG A 430 -14.38 13.40 16.96
C ARG A 430 -14.15 12.18 17.84
N ASN A 431 -15.19 11.71 18.53
CA ASN A 431 -15.10 10.54 19.38
C ASN A 431 -14.79 9.28 18.58
N ASP A 432 -15.41 9.10 17.40
CA ASP A 432 -15.11 7.99 16.48
C ASP A 432 -13.63 7.95 16.11
N CYS A 433 -13.06 9.12 15.74
CA CYS A 433 -11.64 9.23 15.39
C CYS A 433 -10.73 8.85 16.55
N HIS A 434 -11.00 9.37 17.75
CA HIS A 434 -10.20 9.05 18.94
C HIS A 434 -10.38 7.61 19.41
N HIS A 435 -11.60 7.06 19.35
CA HIS A 435 -11.89 5.68 19.67
C HIS A 435 -11.11 4.71 18.76
N LEU A 436 -11.20 4.91 17.44
CA LEU A 436 -10.48 4.10 16.47
C LEU A 436 -8.96 4.18 16.67
N ALA A 437 -8.43 5.38 16.86
CA ALA A 437 -7.00 5.60 17.12
C ALA A 437 -6.53 4.90 18.41
N ASN A 438 -7.32 5.01 19.49
CA ASN A 438 -6.99 4.42 20.78
C ASN A 438 -7.11 2.87 20.74
N ARG A 439 -8.17 2.33 20.13
CA ARG A 439 -8.36 0.89 19.97
C ARG A 439 -7.27 0.26 19.12
N PHE A 440 -6.92 0.89 18.00
CA PHE A 440 -5.82 0.46 17.15
C PHE A 440 -4.49 0.42 17.92
N ASN A 441 -4.17 1.50 18.62
CA ASN A 441 -2.96 1.60 19.44
C ASN A 441 -2.91 0.49 20.50
N ALA A 442 -4.02 0.28 21.22
CA ALA A 442 -4.14 -0.76 22.24
C ALA A 442 -3.94 -2.16 21.63
N SER A 443 -4.57 -2.42 20.47
CA SER A 443 -4.48 -3.72 19.79
C SER A 443 -3.08 -4.02 19.28
N VAL A 444 -2.39 -3.03 18.70
CA VAL A 444 -0.99 -3.17 18.24
C VAL A 444 -0.05 -3.36 19.43
N CYS A 445 -0.19 -2.56 20.50
CA CYS A 445 0.64 -2.70 21.69
C CYS A 445 0.46 -4.06 22.38
N ALA A 446 -0.78 -4.56 22.49
CA ALA A 446 -1.08 -5.84 23.09
C ALA A 446 -0.48 -7.02 22.31
N ARG A 447 -0.32 -6.88 20.99
CA ARG A 447 0.19 -7.94 20.10
C ARG A 447 1.60 -7.67 19.59
N ARG A 448 2.26 -6.65 20.11
CA ARG A 448 3.57 -6.20 19.59
C ARG A 448 4.58 -7.32 19.48
N ALA A 449 4.78 -8.11 20.55
CA ALA A 449 5.76 -9.19 20.56
C ALA A 449 5.43 -10.31 19.54
N ASP A 450 4.14 -10.59 19.35
CA ASP A 450 3.69 -11.59 18.39
C ASP A 450 3.85 -11.08 16.95
N LEU A 451 3.52 -9.81 16.68
CA LEU A 451 3.73 -9.17 15.38
C LEU A 451 5.22 -9.09 15.03
N GLU A 452 6.08 -8.66 15.96
CA GLU A 452 7.53 -8.60 15.75
C GLU A 452 8.11 -10.00 15.45
N ARG A 453 7.62 -11.04 16.13
CA ARG A 453 8.02 -12.43 15.85
C ARG A 453 7.57 -12.88 14.46
N ARG A 454 6.34 -12.54 14.06
CA ARG A 454 5.77 -12.95 12.76
C ARG A 454 6.32 -12.17 11.59
N ILE A 455 6.57 -10.88 11.74
CA ILE A 455 7.08 -10.00 10.67
C ILE A 455 8.61 -10.05 10.57
N GLY A 456 9.30 -10.42 11.68
CA GLY A 456 10.75 -10.45 11.77
C GLY A 456 11.40 -9.11 12.13
N HIS A 457 10.63 -8.04 12.21
CA HIS A 457 11.07 -6.71 12.64
C HIS A 457 9.91 -5.94 13.29
N ALA A 458 10.22 -4.83 13.96
CA ALA A 458 9.20 -3.96 14.55
C ALA A 458 8.37 -3.26 13.45
N PRO A 459 7.05 -3.48 13.38
CA PRO A 459 6.24 -2.88 12.33
C PRO A 459 5.99 -1.39 12.57
N ALA A 460 6.17 -0.57 11.54
CA ALA A 460 5.90 0.87 11.57
C ALA A 460 4.41 1.15 11.27
N LEU A 461 3.51 0.85 12.22
CA LEU A 461 2.05 0.90 12.00
C LEU A 461 1.35 2.17 12.49
N PHE A 462 2.03 3.03 13.26
CA PHE A 462 1.37 4.14 13.98
C PHE A 462 1.14 5.42 13.15
N TRP A 463 1.56 5.45 11.92
CA TRP A 463 1.46 6.63 11.04
C TRP A 463 0.04 7.21 10.85
N PRO A 464 -1.07 6.43 10.83
CA PRO A 464 -2.40 7.01 10.64
C PRO A 464 -3.05 7.50 11.94
N VAL A 465 -2.49 7.20 13.11
CA VAL A 465 -3.11 7.46 14.42
C VAL A 465 -3.25 8.96 14.69
N GLU A 466 -2.15 9.69 14.61
CA GLU A 466 -2.16 11.12 14.90
C GLU A 466 -2.92 11.95 13.86
N PRO A 467 -2.78 11.72 12.54
CA PRO A 467 -3.62 12.38 11.54
C PRO A 467 -5.12 12.16 11.74
N LEU A 468 -5.52 10.98 12.25
CA LEU A 468 -6.92 10.69 12.52
C LEU A 468 -7.43 11.48 13.74
N ARG A 469 -6.65 11.55 14.82
CA ARG A 469 -6.99 12.35 16.01
C ARG A 469 -7.10 13.84 15.67
N THR A 470 -6.11 14.36 14.97
CA THR A 470 -6.08 15.76 14.53
C THR A 470 -7.32 16.10 13.69
N LEU A 471 -7.70 15.24 12.75
CA LEU A 471 -8.92 15.42 11.96
C LEU A 471 -10.17 15.53 12.86
N GLY A 472 -10.29 14.64 13.84
CA GLY A 472 -11.41 14.66 14.78
C GLY A 472 -11.47 15.97 15.57
N ASP A 473 -10.35 16.43 16.09
CA ASP A 473 -10.24 17.67 16.84
C ASP A 473 -10.46 18.91 15.98
N ASP A 474 -9.99 18.93 14.74
CA ASP A 474 -10.23 20.02 13.77
C ASP A 474 -11.71 20.16 13.43
N VAL A 475 -12.41 19.04 13.19
CA VAL A 475 -13.85 19.03 12.92
C VAL A 475 -14.62 19.57 14.12
N ARG A 476 -14.28 19.14 15.35
CA ARG A 476 -14.88 19.66 16.58
C ARG A 476 -14.61 21.16 16.76
N ALA A 477 -13.35 21.58 16.59
CA ALA A 477 -12.97 22.99 16.71
C ALA A 477 -13.72 23.87 15.69
N ALA A 478 -13.89 23.39 14.46
CA ALA A 478 -14.69 24.08 13.45
C ALA A 478 -16.17 24.19 13.84
N ALA A 479 -16.75 23.15 14.47
CA ALA A 479 -18.11 23.18 14.97
C ALA A 479 -18.27 24.15 16.14
N ASN A 480 -17.30 24.22 17.06
CA ASN A 480 -17.29 25.16 18.17
C ASN A 480 -17.16 26.61 17.67
N ARG A 481 -16.29 26.89 16.69
CA ARG A 481 -16.20 28.25 16.08
C ARG A 481 -17.53 28.70 15.50
N ARG A 482 -18.24 27.84 14.77
CA ARG A 482 -19.59 28.17 14.24
C ARG A 482 -20.60 28.42 15.33
N ALA A 483 -20.52 27.67 16.44
CA ALA A 483 -21.39 27.91 17.58
C ALA A 483 -21.11 29.29 18.23
N SER A 484 -19.83 29.68 18.33
CA SER A 484 -19.46 31.02 18.80
C SER A 484 -19.93 32.13 17.84
N GLU A 485 -19.84 31.91 16.53
CA GLU A 485 -20.35 32.87 15.53
C GLU A 485 -21.87 33.01 15.65
N GLU A 486 -22.62 31.90 15.74
CA GLU A 486 -24.08 31.93 15.92
C GLU A 486 -24.48 32.62 17.25
N LEU A 487 -23.68 32.42 18.30
CA LEU A 487 -23.85 33.10 19.58
C LEU A 487 -23.69 34.63 19.41
N ARG A 488 -22.61 35.07 18.76
CA ARG A 488 -22.33 36.50 18.49
C ARG A 488 -23.43 37.11 17.67
N GLU A 489 -23.82 36.51 16.55
CA GLU A 489 -24.92 36.96 15.70
C GLU A 489 -26.23 37.06 16.49
N SER A 490 -26.48 36.14 17.43
CA SER A 490 -27.66 36.18 18.27
C SER A 490 -27.63 37.36 19.21
N LEU A 491 -26.48 37.77 19.76
CA LEU A 491 -26.32 38.92 20.65
C LEU A 491 -26.28 40.26 19.90
N ASP A 492 -25.73 40.29 18.68
CA ASP A 492 -25.70 41.52 17.87
C ASP A 492 -27.10 42.13 17.64
N VAL A 493 -28.16 41.28 17.64
CA VAL A 493 -29.57 41.70 17.56
C VAL A 493 -30.00 42.51 18.80
N ALA A 494 -29.32 42.36 19.95
CA ALA A 494 -29.60 43.12 21.15
C ALA A 494 -29.23 44.61 21.01
N GLY A 495 -28.40 44.98 20.04
CA GLY A 495 -28.03 46.38 19.77
C GLY A 495 -27.26 47.05 20.89
N GLY A 496 -26.45 46.29 21.65
CA GLY A 496 -25.63 46.80 22.75
C GLY A 496 -26.42 47.19 24.01
N PHE A 497 -27.64 46.70 24.17
CA PHE A 497 -28.53 46.94 25.31
C PHE A 497 -29.00 48.40 25.47
N VAL A 498 -28.75 49.26 24.50
CA VAL A 498 -29.13 50.68 24.52
C VAL A 498 -30.67 50.81 24.45
N ARG A 499 -31.25 51.77 25.20
CA ARG A 499 -32.72 52.05 25.30
C ARG A 499 -33.52 50.84 25.75
N SER A 500 -33.00 50.03 26.64
CA SER A 500 -33.64 48.83 27.19
C SER A 500 -34.93 49.15 27.98
N GLY A 501 -35.15 50.39 28.41
CA GLY A 501 -36.38 50.85 29.03
C GLY A 501 -37.59 50.90 28.08
N GLU A 502 -37.37 50.97 26.74
CA GLU A 502 -38.43 50.92 25.76
C GLU A 502 -38.97 49.48 25.60
N THR A 503 -40.27 49.25 25.80
CA THR A 503 -40.88 47.91 25.77
C THR A 503 -40.55 47.12 24.52
N ARG A 504 -40.54 47.73 23.31
CA ARG A 504 -40.19 47.07 22.06
C ARG A 504 -38.71 46.65 21.99
N VAL A 505 -37.82 47.50 22.51
CA VAL A 505 -36.40 47.20 22.56
C VAL A 505 -36.15 46.12 23.58
N LYS A 506 -36.71 46.17 24.77
CA LYS A 506 -36.67 45.13 25.80
C LYS A 506 -37.09 43.77 25.24
N ASP A 507 -38.22 43.71 24.53
CA ASP A 507 -38.71 42.48 23.90
C ASP A 507 -37.69 41.91 22.86
N THR A 508 -37.03 42.79 22.11
CA THR A 508 -36.00 42.40 21.14
C THR A 508 -34.77 41.85 21.85
N ILE A 509 -34.31 42.52 22.90
CA ILE A 509 -33.18 42.04 23.74
C ILE A 509 -33.51 40.68 24.37
N MET A 510 -34.69 40.52 24.96
CA MET A 510 -35.14 39.27 25.55
C MET A 510 -35.16 38.10 24.54
N LYS A 511 -35.60 38.37 23.32
CA LYS A 511 -35.56 37.39 22.22
C LYS A 511 -34.13 37.04 21.82
N SER A 512 -33.23 38.02 21.77
CA SER A 512 -31.79 37.83 21.51
C SER A 512 -31.15 36.94 22.59
N ILE A 513 -31.35 37.28 23.87
CA ILE A 513 -30.91 36.49 25.01
C ILE A 513 -31.45 35.05 24.97
N ALA A 514 -32.76 34.89 24.74
CA ALA A 514 -33.36 33.56 24.63
C ALA A 514 -32.75 32.72 23.47
N ARG A 515 -32.37 33.39 22.34
CA ARG A 515 -31.72 32.74 21.22
C ARG A 515 -30.27 32.34 21.60
N ALA A 516 -29.51 33.22 22.21
CA ALA A 516 -28.14 32.92 22.70
C ALA A 516 -28.14 31.76 23.71
N ARG A 517 -29.06 31.78 24.68
CA ARG A 517 -29.22 30.68 25.66
C ARG A 517 -29.55 29.33 24.98
N ARG A 518 -30.38 29.35 23.91
CA ARG A 518 -30.66 28.13 23.14
C ARG A 518 -29.42 27.58 22.44
N VAL A 519 -28.52 28.45 21.94
CA VAL A 519 -27.23 28.02 21.39
C VAL A 519 -26.40 27.33 22.46
N ILE A 520 -26.25 27.93 23.65
CA ILE A 520 -25.51 27.38 24.78
C ILE A 520 -26.14 26.05 25.22
N ASN A 521 -27.49 25.98 25.37
CA ASN A 521 -28.18 24.76 25.73
C ASN A 521 -27.90 23.64 24.70
N ARG A 522 -28.05 23.93 23.41
CA ARG A 522 -27.86 22.95 22.35
C ARG A 522 -26.43 22.40 22.33
N VAL A 523 -25.42 23.28 22.33
CA VAL A 523 -24.01 22.94 22.23
C VAL A 523 -23.53 22.34 23.54
N GLY A 524 -23.84 22.95 24.67
CA GLY A 524 -23.45 22.50 26.00
C GLY A 524 -24.01 21.12 26.32
N THR A 525 -25.32 20.89 26.08
CA THR A 525 -25.92 19.55 26.28
C THR A 525 -25.23 18.49 25.42
N THR A 526 -24.98 18.80 24.15
CA THR A 526 -24.29 17.87 23.24
C THR A 526 -22.88 17.56 23.73
N SER A 527 -22.10 18.61 24.05
CA SER A 527 -20.70 18.47 24.45
C SER A 527 -20.58 17.72 25.79
N MET A 528 -21.38 18.06 26.80
CA MET A 528 -21.28 17.46 28.14
C MET A 528 -21.70 15.98 28.20
N PHE A 529 -22.59 15.54 27.32
CA PHE A 529 -23.12 14.17 27.36
C PHE A 529 -22.53 13.23 26.30
N LEU A 530 -22.00 13.75 25.21
CA LEU A 530 -21.44 12.92 24.14
C LEU A 530 -19.92 12.84 24.17
N LEU A 531 -19.22 13.93 24.58
CA LEU A 531 -17.76 13.94 24.73
C LEU A 531 -17.32 13.30 26.05
N PRO A 532 -16.04 12.94 26.21
CA PRO A 532 -15.41 12.74 27.49
C PRO A 532 -15.68 13.94 28.40
N ARG A 533 -15.98 13.70 29.69
CA ARG A 533 -16.50 14.71 30.61
C ARG A 533 -15.61 15.98 30.67
N SER A 534 -14.31 15.80 30.80
CA SER A 534 -13.34 16.91 30.88
C SER A 534 -13.33 17.78 29.63
N VAL A 535 -13.47 17.17 28.45
CA VAL A 535 -13.49 17.87 27.18
C VAL A 535 -14.85 18.57 26.98
N GLY A 536 -15.94 17.87 27.29
CA GLY A 536 -17.29 18.37 27.11
C GLY A 536 -17.59 19.58 28.01
N VAL A 537 -17.19 19.53 29.28
CA VAL A 537 -17.34 20.65 30.22
C VAL A 537 -16.52 21.86 29.75
N ARG A 538 -15.28 21.65 29.33
CA ARG A 538 -14.40 22.72 28.82
C ARG A 538 -15.01 23.43 27.58
N ASP A 539 -15.52 22.68 26.62
CA ASP A 539 -16.13 23.26 25.42
C ASP A 539 -17.40 24.05 25.75
N ALA A 540 -18.25 23.51 26.59
CA ALA A 540 -19.46 24.19 27.05
C ALA A 540 -19.13 25.47 27.85
N ALA A 541 -18.15 25.40 28.75
CA ALA A 541 -17.70 26.52 29.55
C ALA A 541 -17.08 27.63 28.69
N ALA A 542 -16.30 27.29 27.67
CA ALA A 542 -15.73 28.28 26.75
C ALA A 542 -16.81 29.12 26.05
N LEU A 543 -17.88 28.46 25.56
CA LEU A 543 -19.00 29.14 24.91
C LEU A 543 -19.81 29.99 25.90
N ALA A 544 -20.06 29.47 27.09
CA ALA A 544 -20.83 30.21 28.12
C ALA A 544 -20.00 31.38 28.71
N SER A 545 -18.65 31.23 28.82
CA SER A 545 -17.77 32.34 29.20
C SER A 545 -17.74 33.44 28.13
N GLU A 546 -17.74 33.10 26.84
CA GLU A 546 -17.84 34.07 25.76
C GLU A 546 -19.16 34.86 25.86
N TYR A 547 -20.27 34.15 26.10
CA TYR A 547 -21.56 34.76 26.33
C TYR A 547 -21.55 35.74 27.50
N ALA A 548 -21.06 35.28 28.66
CA ALA A 548 -21.02 36.10 29.87
C ALA A 548 -20.16 37.36 29.71
N ARG A 549 -18.95 37.18 29.14
CA ARG A 549 -18.03 38.31 28.88
C ARG A 549 -18.63 39.32 27.91
N ARG A 550 -19.25 38.84 26.83
CA ARG A 550 -19.88 39.74 25.83
C ARG A 550 -20.99 40.57 26.44
N VAL A 551 -21.96 39.96 27.14
CA VAL A 551 -23.04 40.67 27.80
C VAL A 551 -22.52 41.67 28.84
N THR A 552 -21.56 41.23 29.68
CA THR A 552 -20.91 42.09 30.67
C THR A 552 -20.25 43.32 30.03
N SER A 553 -19.45 43.09 28.97
CA SER A 553 -18.74 44.20 28.32
C SER A 553 -19.66 45.19 27.64
N GLU A 554 -20.76 44.75 27.04
CA GLU A 554 -21.74 45.66 26.42
C GLU A 554 -22.51 46.51 27.44
N ILE A 555 -22.85 45.93 28.59
CA ILE A 555 -23.51 46.71 29.65
C ILE A 555 -22.54 47.69 30.30
N LEU A 556 -21.34 47.31 30.58
CA LEU A 556 -20.32 48.22 31.15
C LEU A 556 -19.87 49.30 30.16
N ALA A 557 -20.15 49.15 28.87
CA ALA A 557 -19.88 50.16 27.85
C ALA A 557 -20.99 51.19 27.66
N LEU A 558 -22.12 51.09 28.40
CA LEU A 558 -23.20 52.10 28.37
C LEU A 558 -22.72 53.37 29.07
N ASP A 559 -22.87 54.53 28.39
CA ASP A 559 -22.41 55.83 28.90
C ASP A 559 -23.40 56.43 29.88
N ASP A 560 -24.71 56.16 29.73
CA ASP A 560 -25.80 56.67 30.56
C ASP A 560 -26.91 55.62 30.66
N ILE A 561 -27.43 55.38 31.84
CA ILE A 561 -28.47 54.39 32.15
C ILE A 561 -29.54 55.05 33.00
N SER A 562 -30.72 55.28 32.41
CA SER A 562 -31.87 55.78 33.13
C SER A 562 -32.40 54.82 34.18
N VAL A 563 -33.28 55.25 35.06
CA VAL A 563 -33.90 54.42 36.11
C VAL A 563 -34.70 53.28 35.43
N GLU A 564 -35.46 53.63 34.42
CA GLU A 564 -36.29 52.67 33.67
C GLU A 564 -35.41 51.65 32.92
N GLU A 565 -34.26 52.06 32.41
CA GLU A 565 -33.32 51.18 31.76
C GLU A 565 -32.59 50.25 32.79
N SER A 566 -32.27 50.78 33.96
CA SER A 566 -31.61 49.98 35.00
C SER A 566 -32.50 48.86 35.53
N GLU A 567 -33.80 49.14 35.74
CA GLU A 567 -34.80 48.15 36.14
C GLU A 567 -35.01 47.11 35.01
N ALA A 568 -35.12 47.55 33.75
CA ALA A 568 -35.26 46.65 32.62
C ALA A 568 -34.06 45.76 32.40
N LEU A 569 -32.83 46.30 32.51
CA LEU A 569 -31.60 45.56 32.41
C LEU A 569 -31.44 44.55 33.54
N SER A 570 -31.78 44.91 34.79
CA SER A 570 -31.77 44.01 35.92
C SER A 570 -32.67 42.78 35.68
N GLU A 571 -33.90 43.00 35.15
CA GLU A 571 -34.80 41.91 34.78
C GLU A 571 -34.25 41.05 33.63
N ILE A 572 -33.72 41.67 32.59
CA ILE A 572 -33.08 40.97 31.45
C ILE A 572 -31.96 40.11 31.94
N LEU A 573 -31.05 40.63 32.76
CA LEU A 573 -29.89 39.92 33.27
C LEU A 573 -30.27 38.76 34.23
N SER A 574 -31.31 38.95 35.05
CA SER A 574 -31.80 37.87 35.92
C SER A 574 -32.25 36.65 35.12
N VAL A 575 -32.87 36.88 33.95
CA VAL A 575 -33.25 35.81 33.02
C VAL A 575 -32.01 35.31 32.22
N ALA A 576 -31.13 36.21 31.82
CA ALA A 576 -29.93 35.88 31.02
C ALA A 576 -29.01 34.93 31.76
N PHE A 577 -28.80 35.12 33.06
CA PHE A 577 -27.89 34.35 33.90
C PHE A 577 -28.56 33.39 34.90
N ASP A 578 -29.87 33.08 34.69
CA ASP A 578 -30.47 31.96 35.43
C ASP A 578 -29.84 30.65 35.00
N ALA A 579 -29.16 29.98 35.94
CA ALA A 579 -28.47 28.73 35.70
C ALA A 579 -29.46 27.58 35.38
N ARG A 580 -30.71 27.66 35.84
CA ARG A 580 -31.68 26.58 35.73
C ARG A 580 -32.04 26.29 34.26
N GLY A 581 -31.93 25.01 33.88
CA GLY A 581 -32.27 24.57 32.53
C GLY A 581 -31.31 25.08 31.44
N LEU A 582 -30.14 25.59 31.82
CA LEU A 582 -29.14 26.05 30.86
C LEU A 582 -28.58 24.86 30.04
N ILE A 583 -28.51 23.67 30.64
CA ILE A 583 -28.19 22.41 30.00
C ILE A 583 -29.42 21.50 30.02
N GLY A 584 -29.74 20.88 28.89
CA GLY A 584 -30.84 19.94 28.73
C GLY A 584 -30.54 18.53 29.29
N ALA A 585 -31.47 17.62 29.11
CA ALA A 585 -31.30 16.25 29.55
C ALA A 585 -30.35 15.43 28.63
N PRO A 586 -29.74 14.34 29.12
CA PRO A 586 -28.91 13.41 28.28
C PRO A 586 -29.66 12.85 27.08
N SER A 587 -30.98 12.60 27.20
CA SER A 587 -31.84 12.18 26.11
C SER A 587 -31.86 13.18 24.94
N ASP A 588 -31.81 14.48 25.24
CA ASP A 588 -31.84 15.53 24.23
C ASP A 588 -30.55 15.54 23.37
N ALA A 589 -29.41 15.26 24.00
CA ALA A 589 -28.12 15.13 23.30
C ALA A 589 -28.15 13.96 22.29
N ARG A 590 -28.69 12.83 22.68
CA ARG A 590 -28.82 11.64 21.80
C ARG A 590 -29.81 11.84 20.70
N ALA A 591 -30.98 12.41 20.99
CA ALA A 591 -32.00 12.71 19.99
C ALA A 591 -31.50 13.66 18.89
N ARG A 592 -30.51 14.50 19.17
CA ARG A 592 -29.88 15.39 18.19
C ARG A 592 -28.98 14.67 17.19
N VAL A 593 -28.48 13.47 17.52
CA VAL A 593 -27.69 12.63 16.62
C VAL A 593 -28.58 11.64 15.90
N SER A 594 -29.46 10.97 16.64
CA SER A 594 -30.39 9.97 16.11
C SER A 594 -31.75 10.13 16.76
N PRO A 595 -32.76 10.59 16.01
CA PRO A 595 -34.14 10.75 16.53
C PRO A 595 -34.75 9.44 17.00
N ASP A 596 -34.30 8.30 16.45
CA ASP A 596 -34.85 6.97 16.73
C ASP A 596 -34.09 6.20 17.85
N ALA A 597 -33.09 6.84 18.48
CA ALA A 597 -32.31 6.20 19.54
C ALA A 597 -33.16 6.01 20.80
N ASN A 598 -33.58 4.78 21.06
CA ASN A 598 -34.30 4.38 22.28
C ASN A 598 -33.52 4.77 23.54
N ALA A 599 -34.24 5.28 24.53
CA ALA A 599 -33.76 5.87 25.78
C ALA A 599 -33.08 4.91 26.77
N ALA A 600 -32.62 3.75 26.35
CA ALA A 600 -31.99 2.77 27.22
C ALA A 600 -30.60 3.20 27.69
N THR A 601 -30.46 3.38 28.99
CA THR A 601 -29.24 3.66 29.76
C THR A 601 -28.71 5.10 29.76
N ALA A 602 -29.34 5.96 30.56
CA ALA A 602 -28.67 7.20 31.02
C ALA A 602 -27.56 6.83 32.03
N PRO A 603 -26.41 7.53 32.04
CA PRO A 603 -25.42 7.34 33.08
C PRO A 603 -25.96 7.85 34.42
N SER A 604 -25.87 7.03 35.46
CA SER A 604 -26.26 7.34 36.84
C SER A 604 -25.27 8.28 37.57
N ASP A 605 -24.19 8.69 36.93
CA ASP A 605 -23.04 9.31 37.63
C ASP A 605 -22.92 10.83 37.37
N LEU A 606 -23.95 11.49 36.84
CA LEU A 606 -23.94 12.94 36.69
C LEU A 606 -24.49 13.60 37.97
N PRO A 607 -23.92 14.76 38.39
CA PRO A 607 -24.47 15.54 39.48
C PRO A 607 -25.91 15.91 39.16
N ASP A 608 -26.70 16.12 40.21
CA ASP A 608 -28.16 16.36 40.15
C ASP A 608 -28.59 17.51 39.20
N ASP A 609 -27.68 18.48 38.93
CA ASP A 609 -27.91 19.53 37.92
C ASP A 609 -26.64 19.82 37.08
N PRO A 610 -26.60 19.37 35.80
CA PRO A 610 -25.46 19.64 34.92
C PRO A 610 -25.26 21.14 34.61
N SER A 611 -26.25 21.98 34.78
CA SER A 611 -26.16 23.42 34.60
C SER A 611 -25.26 24.04 35.69
N LEU A 612 -25.31 23.53 36.92
CA LEU A 612 -24.43 23.98 38.00
C LEU A 612 -22.97 23.63 37.74
N VAL A 613 -22.68 22.44 37.20
CA VAL A 613 -21.34 22.06 36.77
C VAL A 613 -20.79 23.00 35.70
N LEU A 614 -21.63 23.41 34.75
CA LEU A 614 -21.26 24.39 33.73
C LEU A 614 -20.95 25.75 34.34
N VAL A 615 -21.82 26.27 35.22
CA VAL A 615 -21.63 27.56 35.89
C VAL A 615 -20.37 27.58 36.72
N ASP A 616 -20.09 26.51 37.46
CA ASP A 616 -18.84 26.36 38.23
C ASP A 616 -17.62 26.37 37.32
N ALA A 617 -17.69 25.70 36.18
CA ALA A 617 -16.59 25.65 35.19
C ALA A 617 -16.36 26.99 34.50
N VAL A 618 -17.40 27.83 34.27
CA VAL A 618 -17.26 29.21 33.75
C VAL A 618 -16.67 30.13 34.82
N GLY A 619 -17.06 29.90 36.09
CA GLY A 619 -16.47 30.57 37.24
C GLY A 619 -16.69 32.09 37.25
N VAL A 620 -15.60 32.86 37.34
CA VAL A 620 -15.61 34.30 37.50
C VAL A 620 -16.43 35.06 36.43
N ASP A 621 -16.35 34.65 35.18
CA ASP A 621 -17.11 35.33 34.09
C ASP A 621 -18.64 35.26 34.33
N TRP A 622 -19.13 34.11 34.80
CA TRP A 622 -20.56 33.94 35.11
C TRP A 622 -20.94 34.71 36.37
N LEU A 623 -20.15 34.67 37.41
CA LEU A 623 -20.37 35.38 38.67
C LEU A 623 -20.42 36.90 38.42
N ARG A 624 -19.48 37.41 37.64
CA ARG A 624 -19.39 38.82 37.27
C ARG A 624 -20.65 39.27 36.49
N ALA A 625 -21.04 38.49 35.51
CA ALA A 625 -22.23 38.79 34.68
C ALA A 625 -23.53 38.72 35.49
N SER A 626 -23.68 37.73 36.39
CA SER A 626 -24.87 37.61 37.23
C SER A 626 -24.96 38.73 38.30
N ALA A 627 -23.82 39.16 38.82
CA ALA A 627 -23.78 40.26 39.81
C ALA A 627 -24.30 41.59 39.25
N LEU A 628 -24.12 41.86 37.94
CA LEU A 628 -24.61 43.06 37.30
C LEU A 628 -26.13 43.26 37.48
N SER A 629 -26.93 42.18 37.53
CA SER A 629 -28.36 42.30 37.72
C SER A 629 -28.74 42.97 39.06
N SER A 630 -27.99 42.65 40.12
CA SER A 630 -28.18 43.32 41.43
C SER A 630 -27.53 44.70 41.49
N MET A 631 -26.35 44.84 40.88
CA MET A 631 -25.64 46.15 40.87
C MET A 631 -26.43 47.27 40.18
N LEU A 632 -27.27 46.96 39.19
CA LEU A 632 -28.11 47.92 38.48
C LEU A 632 -29.17 48.58 39.37
N VAL A 633 -29.63 47.90 40.42
CA VAL A 633 -30.73 48.37 41.26
C VAL A 633 -30.31 48.69 42.71
N VAL A 634 -29.04 48.47 43.02
CA VAL A 634 -28.45 48.72 44.34
C VAL A 634 -28.19 50.25 44.54
N PRO A 635 -28.46 50.81 45.73
CA PRO A 635 -28.10 52.21 46.04
C PRO A 635 -26.60 52.45 45.92
N LEU A 636 -26.19 53.69 45.53
CA LEU A 636 -24.81 54.08 45.34
C LEU A 636 -23.92 53.80 46.55
N LEU A 637 -24.44 54.01 47.78
CA LEU A 637 -23.64 53.75 48.99
C LEU A 637 -23.35 52.30 49.22
N ASP A 638 -24.28 51.45 48.90
CA ASP A 638 -24.11 50.00 49.01
C ASP A 638 -23.14 49.48 47.95
N LEU A 639 -23.21 49.97 46.72
CA LEU A 639 -22.29 49.67 45.64
C LEU A 639 -20.82 50.09 46.02
N ALA A 640 -20.70 51.27 46.61
CA ALA A 640 -19.40 51.77 47.11
C ALA A 640 -18.87 50.94 48.32
N ALA A 641 -19.79 50.43 49.17
CA ALA A 641 -19.43 49.50 50.25
C ALA A 641 -18.99 48.13 49.77
N ASP A 642 -19.64 47.59 48.75
CA ASP A 642 -19.25 46.32 48.13
C ASP A 642 -17.89 46.40 47.44
N TRP A 643 -17.56 47.56 46.85
CA TRP A 643 -16.24 47.79 46.33
C TRP A 643 -15.21 47.85 47.47
N ARG A 644 -15.37 48.65 48.50
CA ARG A 644 -14.47 48.79 49.66
C ARG A 644 -14.26 47.51 50.44
N SER A 645 -15.26 46.61 50.47
CA SER A 645 -15.13 45.28 51.09
C SER A 645 -14.34 44.25 50.20
N GLY A 646 -13.99 44.63 49.01
CA GLY A 646 -13.38 43.77 48.03
C GLY A 646 -14.34 42.70 47.43
N ALA A 647 -15.66 42.84 47.67
CA ALA A 647 -16.63 41.90 47.15
C ALA A 647 -16.66 41.90 45.61
N LEU A 648 -16.62 43.09 44.99
CA LEU A 648 -16.66 43.23 43.53
C LEU A 648 -15.31 42.88 42.90
N SER A 649 -14.19 43.18 43.52
CA SER A 649 -12.84 42.84 43.00
C SER A 649 -12.61 41.30 42.99
N ARG A 650 -13.14 40.59 44.01
CA ARG A 650 -13.08 39.11 44.08
C ARG A 650 -13.81 38.41 42.92
N ILE A 651 -14.86 39.03 42.38
CA ILE A 651 -15.58 38.50 41.23
C ILE A 651 -15.14 39.11 39.89
N GLY A 652 -13.96 39.80 39.88
CA GLY A 652 -13.26 40.19 38.67
C GLY A 652 -13.64 41.58 38.10
N PHE A 653 -14.33 42.45 38.85
CA PHE A 653 -14.52 43.84 38.42
C PHE A 653 -13.21 44.61 38.66
N THR A 654 -12.85 45.48 37.72
CA THR A 654 -11.76 46.45 37.86
C THR A 654 -12.27 47.77 38.39
N ALA A 655 -11.39 48.60 38.98
CA ALA A 655 -11.74 49.94 39.38
C ALA A 655 -12.26 50.77 38.19
N GLY A 656 -11.74 50.55 36.99
CA GLY A 656 -12.25 51.20 35.77
C GLY A 656 -13.67 50.82 35.45
N ASP A 657 -14.04 49.53 35.59
CA ASP A 657 -15.41 49.04 35.37
C ASP A 657 -16.39 49.69 36.38
N VAL A 658 -16.04 49.67 37.68
CA VAL A 658 -16.92 50.21 38.73
C VAL A 658 -17.08 51.72 38.60
N ARG A 659 -16.01 52.44 38.27
CA ARG A 659 -16.10 53.90 38.02
C ARG A 659 -16.98 54.20 36.81
N GLY A 660 -16.78 53.50 35.67
CA GLY A 660 -17.64 53.68 34.49
C GLY A 660 -19.10 53.43 34.82
N PHE A 661 -19.39 52.32 35.52
CA PHE A 661 -20.73 51.92 35.92
C PHE A 661 -21.39 52.90 36.87
N ILE A 662 -20.68 53.42 37.91
CA ILE A 662 -21.19 54.47 38.78
C ILE A 662 -21.47 55.76 37.99
N THR A 663 -20.60 56.08 37.02
CA THR A 663 -20.81 57.27 36.17
C THR A 663 -22.01 57.18 35.29
N ALA A 664 -22.31 55.97 34.74
CA ALA A 664 -23.47 55.73 33.89
C ALA A 664 -24.80 55.69 34.65
N LEU A 665 -24.82 55.16 35.90
CA LEU A 665 -26.05 54.94 36.66
C LEU A 665 -26.52 56.13 37.49
N PHE A 666 -25.59 56.94 37.99
CA PHE A 666 -25.93 57.98 39.00
C PHE A 666 -25.66 59.37 38.48
N ALA A 667 -26.60 60.30 38.66
CA ALA A 667 -26.43 61.69 38.30
C ALA A 667 -25.30 62.37 39.10
N GLU A 668 -24.74 63.44 38.58
CA GLU A 668 -23.68 64.20 39.24
C GLU A 668 -24.16 64.72 40.62
N SER A 669 -23.41 64.36 41.67
CA SER A 669 -23.68 64.71 43.05
C SER A 669 -22.38 64.61 43.90
N GLU A 670 -22.36 65.24 45.07
CA GLU A 670 -21.27 65.07 46.02
C GLU A 670 -21.08 63.63 46.48
N LEU A 671 -22.18 62.88 46.61
CA LEU A 671 -22.16 61.49 46.97
C LEU A 671 -21.48 60.63 45.85
N ARG A 672 -21.80 60.91 44.57
CA ARG A 672 -21.13 60.25 43.45
C ARG A 672 -19.63 60.59 43.39
N ALA A 673 -19.28 61.88 43.61
CA ALA A 673 -17.87 62.30 43.66
C ALA A 673 -17.10 61.58 44.78
N SER A 674 -17.69 61.45 45.96
CA SER A 674 -17.12 60.70 47.08
C SER A 674 -16.95 59.22 46.75
N ALA A 675 -17.98 58.56 46.18
CA ALA A 675 -17.88 57.14 45.79
C ALA A 675 -16.82 56.91 44.72
N LEU A 676 -16.70 57.77 43.72
CA LEU A 676 -15.64 57.72 42.71
C LEU A 676 -14.23 57.94 43.29
N ALA A 677 -14.08 58.77 44.32
CA ALA A 677 -12.85 58.96 45.03
C ALA A 677 -12.43 57.70 45.82
N ASP A 678 -13.40 57.04 46.48
CA ASP A 678 -13.17 55.78 47.21
C ASP A 678 -12.68 54.67 46.25
N VAL A 679 -13.29 54.57 45.06
CA VAL A 679 -12.86 53.59 44.04
C VAL A 679 -11.47 53.91 43.52
N ALA A 680 -11.07 55.17 43.45
CA ALA A 680 -9.71 55.55 43.00
C ALA A 680 -8.64 55.34 44.08
N ALA A 681 -8.97 55.51 45.36
CA ALA A 681 -8.03 55.40 46.49
C ALA A 681 -7.50 53.95 46.66
N GLU A 682 -8.30 52.95 46.39
CA GLU A 682 -7.91 51.53 46.53
C GLU A 682 -6.97 51.04 45.42
N VAL A 683 -6.87 51.75 44.30
CA VAL A 683 -5.90 51.45 43.21
C VAL A 683 -4.50 51.94 43.63
N ALA A 684 -4.38 52.82 44.56
CA ALA A 684 -3.12 53.42 45.01
C ALA A 684 -2.53 52.73 46.26
N ALA A 685 -3.27 51.86 46.93
CA ALA A 685 -2.88 51.01 48.05
C ALA A 685 -2.57 49.58 47.60
#